data_3fe84e6686e97b7e0f18edde6bf2dfdf
#
_entry.id   3fe84e6686e97b7e0f18edde6bf2dfdf
#
_cell.length_a   1.000
_cell.length_b   1.000
_cell.length_c   1.000
_cell.angle_alpha   90.00
_cell.angle_beta   90.00
_cell.angle_gamma   90.00
#
_symmetry.space_group_name_H-M   'P 1'
#
loop_
_entity.id
_entity.type
_entity.pdbx_description
1 polymer ?
#
loop_
_entity_poly.entity_id
_entity_poly.type
_entity_poly.pdbx_seq_one_letter_code
_entity_poly.pdbx_strand_id
1 'polypeptide(L)'
;MAGIHHRLPRFVALAALLVFGLTLSWGTTLNSLPMAAKVAGWDWQPMANEPLTWLLTLPLRCLPAGWIPVSLNLFFAICGALTLGLLARSIELLPWDCPPDENKKWIKPLPVLLACAVCGLEFNFWQEATAATGVMLNQLLLAAAIWCLLEYRAGKELRWLNAAALIWGLGMAENWVMLLNLPLFVAALIWLRQRRFFKWDFLLRMALLGLAGFSIYALLPLVNGLNPHSPWSFGEAWLAPLKITRNTFFALYVEFWARHRLMTVAVLLFFLVPTLPLLVRLQDRGANNKSKVERFQMWIYRVSRVGLLLACLWLAFDPSIGPQQILLRQFGVSLPLLSFDYLNALGIGFLAGNLLFVSQITPERRGRGLSGKINAWLRRSAPAILAIASGLIIVGLAARNAPAIFSANRQPLENFGKLAVASLPAGGGIVLGDDASKLAVFQAALSHKSENRRWLAVDIRSLPLPEYRAALERRQPLGWLTAQNRQELKPLEMLHLLNQLAHTNHVFYLQPTPGHYFFEQFYPQPHDAVAELKFYEKNQTSGPPLSPPAVVAGEKFWDDAWQKKMEPVSQPGPQRPSAWAKISGKLFRRFCLEPVPAPQSRLLGSWYSISLDNWGVELQRSGRLPEARHRFEQALALNTNNWAAAINLQCNTNLQAGNKLSLAGLEEMVGRFKDLPHLALAMNSCGPFDEPVLCFLLGRACQQAGWPRQTVQQLERAKTLAPDALPPELALAELYSRYRMDDKVFEIVKRLRTTTSALPTNQVGEVELELSLLEARAWMSQTNLASARRILQSILQQHPNDTPTENLVFNAYLAFGDLTNALQLVASQLASEPDKIAALNNQAAILIQMNQAAAAIPILTRALAITNSPAIRLNRAIGYFLSTNLPAAEADYHQLENLPVDIFSVHYGLAQIAEQRHDTNLAIHHFAICLSNVPPGTIKWENARTHLDALRNPASHDQTGK
;
A
#
# COMPACT_ATOMS: atom_id res chain seq x y z
N MET A 1 -58.95 2.50 4.47
CA MET A 1 -57.89 3.36 5.09
C MET A 1 -56.46 2.76 5.08
N ALA A 2 -56.26 1.54 4.56
CA ALA A 2 -54.93 0.92 4.41
C ALA A 2 -54.01 1.56 3.33
N GLY A 3 -54.52 2.34 2.41
CA GLY A 3 -53.81 2.77 1.23
C GLY A 3 -52.77 3.89 1.42
N ILE A 4 -52.78 4.68 2.49
CA ILE A 4 -51.84 5.79 2.69
C ILE A 4 -50.57 5.32 3.42
N HIS A 5 -50.67 4.33 4.31
CA HIS A 5 -49.51 3.81 5.06
C HIS A 5 -48.50 3.04 4.19
N HIS A 6 -48.90 2.49 3.05
CA HIS A 6 -47.99 1.84 2.10
C HIS A 6 -47.30 2.81 1.08
N ARG A 7 -47.72 4.08 1.05
CA ARG A 7 -47.20 5.05 0.07
C ARG A 7 -45.98 5.80 0.55
N LEU A 8 -45.84 6.07 1.87
CA LEU A 8 -44.72 6.85 2.41
C LEU A 8 -43.35 6.19 2.18
N PRO A 9 -43.14 4.89 2.50
CA PRO A 9 -41.84 4.23 2.22
C PRO A 9 -41.49 4.24 0.73
N ARG A 10 -42.46 4.04 -0.15
CA ARG A 10 -42.27 4.11 -1.62
C ARG A 10 -41.90 5.53 -2.08
N PHE A 11 -42.60 6.54 -1.52
CA PHE A 11 -42.28 7.94 -1.81
C PHE A 11 -40.85 8.30 -1.38
N VAL A 12 -40.42 7.88 -0.17
CA VAL A 12 -39.06 8.08 0.34
C VAL A 12 -38.03 7.40 -0.56
N ALA A 13 -38.26 6.15 -0.96
CA ALA A 13 -37.37 5.44 -1.87
C ALA A 13 -37.25 6.14 -3.24
N LEU A 14 -38.36 6.60 -3.83
CA LEU A 14 -38.34 7.30 -5.10
C LEU A 14 -37.64 8.67 -5.01
N ALA A 15 -37.91 9.43 -3.94
CA ALA A 15 -37.22 10.71 -3.69
C ALA A 15 -35.72 10.53 -3.48
N ALA A 16 -35.33 9.50 -2.72
CA ALA A 16 -33.92 9.16 -2.52
C ALA A 16 -33.26 8.73 -3.83
N LEU A 17 -33.93 7.90 -4.64
CA LEU A 17 -33.41 7.48 -5.95
C LEU A 17 -33.21 8.68 -6.88
N LEU A 18 -34.10 9.65 -6.84
CA LEU A 18 -33.93 10.89 -7.61
C LEU A 18 -32.69 11.67 -7.14
N VAL A 19 -32.51 11.86 -5.83
CA VAL A 19 -31.33 12.57 -5.29
C VAL A 19 -30.05 11.83 -5.63
N PHE A 20 -30.00 10.53 -5.42
CA PHE A 20 -28.82 9.72 -5.73
C PHE A 20 -28.55 9.66 -7.24
N GLY A 21 -29.59 9.58 -8.07
CA GLY A 21 -29.47 9.61 -9.53
C GLY A 21 -28.92 10.95 -10.06
N LEU A 22 -29.38 12.07 -9.51
CA LEU A 22 -28.89 13.41 -9.86
C LEU A 22 -27.45 13.66 -9.41
N THR A 23 -27.01 12.96 -8.37
CA THR A 23 -25.65 13.07 -7.80
C THR A 23 -24.79 11.84 -8.11
N LEU A 24 -25.21 10.97 -9.02
CA LEU A 24 -24.52 9.74 -9.40
C LEU A 24 -23.14 10.05 -9.98
N SER A 25 -22.15 9.24 -9.65
CA SER A 25 -20.87 9.26 -10.36
C SER A 25 -21.02 8.63 -11.74
N TRP A 26 -20.65 9.37 -12.79
CA TRP A 26 -20.71 8.90 -14.18
C TRP A 26 -19.49 8.06 -14.57
N GLY A 27 -18.53 7.88 -13.68
CA GLY A 27 -17.33 7.09 -13.90
C GLY A 27 -16.90 6.34 -12.64
N THR A 28 -15.65 5.89 -12.62
CA THR A 28 -15.05 5.27 -11.45
C THR A 28 -14.62 6.31 -10.42
N THR A 29 -14.91 6.05 -9.15
CA THR A 29 -14.34 6.75 -8.00
C THR A 29 -13.26 5.87 -7.36
N LEU A 30 -12.45 6.43 -6.46
CA LEU A 30 -11.44 5.65 -5.74
C LEU A 30 -12.06 4.42 -5.03
N ASN A 31 -13.21 4.61 -4.41
CA ASN A 31 -13.90 3.56 -3.66
C ASN A 31 -14.59 2.53 -4.57
N SER A 32 -15.09 2.95 -5.74
CA SER A 32 -15.76 2.05 -6.69
C SER A 32 -14.81 1.33 -7.64
N LEU A 33 -13.56 1.79 -7.74
CA LEU A 33 -12.58 1.25 -8.68
C LEU A 33 -12.32 -0.25 -8.51
N PRO A 34 -12.12 -0.80 -7.27
CA PRO A 34 -11.88 -2.23 -7.09
C PRO A 34 -13.05 -3.09 -7.57
N MET A 35 -14.29 -2.69 -7.26
CA MET A 35 -15.49 -3.40 -7.70
C MET A 35 -15.68 -3.29 -9.21
N ALA A 36 -15.53 -2.09 -9.76
CA ALA A 36 -15.61 -1.87 -11.20
C ALA A 36 -14.55 -2.68 -11.97
N ALA A 37 -13.32 -2.75 -11.47
CA ALA A 37 -12.24 -3.52 -12.08
C ALA A 37 -12.57 -5.03 -12.13
N LYS A 38 -13.17 -5.57 -11.07
CA LYS A 38 -13.59 -6.99 -11.03
C LYS A 38 -14.77 -7.28 -11.95
N VAL A 39 -15.77 -6.42 -11.97
CA VAL A 39 -16.98 -6.64 -12.81
C VAL A 39 -16.65 -6.38 -14.29
N ALA A 40 -15.86 -5.36 -14.62
CA ALA A 40 -15.41 -5.08 -15.98
C ALA A 40 -14.33 -6.05 -16.50
N GLY A 41 -13.80 -6.91 -15.64
CA GLY A 41 -12.74 -7.85 -15.99
C GLY A 41 -11.37 -7.19 -16.20
N TRP A 42 -11.15 -6.00 -15.63
CA TRP A 42 -9.83 -5.35 -15.67
C TRP A 42 -8.86 -6.00 -14.68
N ASP A 43 -9.37 -6.45 -13.53
CA ASP A 43 -8.60 -7.27 -12.58
C ASP A 43 -8.54 -8.71 -13.05
N TRP A 44 -7.35 -9.30 -13.06
CA TRP A 44 -7.12 -10.70 -13.45
C TRP A 44 -7.51 -11.69 -12.35
N GLN A 45 -7.49 -11.24 -11.09
CA GLN A 45 -7.85 -12.08 -9.96
C GLN A 45 -9.37 -12.25 -9.88
N PRO A 46 -9.85 -13.47 -9.68
CA PRO A 46 -11.28 -13.70 -9.54
C PRO A 46 -11.81 -13.07 -8.24
N MET A 47 -13.13 -12.81 -8.23
CA MET A 47 -13.81 -12.35 -7.03
C MET A 47 -13.87 -13.49 -6.01
N ALA A 48 -13.36 -13.26 -4.80
CA ALA A 48 -13.35 -14.25 -3.72
C ALA A 48 -14.53 -14.10 -2.77
N ASN A 49 -14.93 -12.87 -2.52
CA ASN A 49 -16.00 -12.49 -1.59
C ASN A 49 -17.18 -11.89 -2.33
N GLU A 50 -18.28 -11.65 -1.62
CA GLU A 50 -19.47 -10.96 -2.12
C GLU A 50 -20.23 -11.76 -3.21
N PRO A 51 -20.61 -13.03 -2.92
CA PRO A 51 -21.25 -13.90 -3.91
C PRO A 51 -22.60 -13.39 -4.40
N LEU A 52 -23.37 -12.70 -3.56
CA LEU A 52 -24.65 -12.13 -3.95
C LEU A 52 -24.46 -10.91 -4.87
N THR A 53 -23.50 -10.04 -4.55
CA THR A 53 -23.09 -8.93 -5.42
C THR A 53 -22.61 -9.46 -6.78
N TRP A 54 -21.78 -10.51 -6.78
CA TRP A 54 -21.32 -11.15 -8.02
C TRP A 54 -22.51 -11.64 -8.87
N LEU A 55 -23.47 -12.34 -8.26
CA LEU A 55 -24.64 -12.87 -8.95
C LEU A 55 -25.53 -11.75 -9.53
N LEU A 56 -25.83 -10.72 -8.73
CA LEU A 56 -26.69 -9.62 -9.13
C LEU A 56 -26.04 -8.70 -10.19
N THR A 57 -24.73 -8.65 -10.24
CA THR A 57 -23.99 -7.84 -11.23
C THR A 57 -23.64 -8.61 -12.51
N LEU A 58 -23.91 -9.91 -12.59
CA LEU A 58 -23.68 -10.72 -13.80
C LEU A 58 -24.27 -10.10 -15.08
N PRO A 59 -25.53 -9.60 -15.11
CA PRO A 59 -26.10 -9.01 -16.30
C PRO A 59 -25.35 -7.77 -16.78
N LEU A 60 -24.71 -7.03 -15.87
CA LEU A 60 -23.97 -5.81 -16.22
C LEU A 60 -22.69 -6.11 -17.00
N ARG A 61 -22.15 -7.35 -16.91
CA ARG A 61 -20.96 -7.78 -17.66
C ARG A 61 -21.22 -7.90 -19.16
N CYS A 62 -22.48 -7.97 -19.57
CA CYS A 62 -22.89 -7.98 -20.99
C CYS A 62 -22.84 -6.56 -21.60
N LEU A 63 -22.70 -5.51 -20.80
CA LEU A 63 -22.61 -4.13 -21.28
C LEU A 63 -21.21 -3.83 -21.81
N PRO A 64 -21.07 -2.84 -22.72
CA PRO A 64 -19.77 -2.32 -23.09
C PRO A 64 -19.00 -1.86 -21.85
N ALA A 65 -17.68 -2.15 -21.78
CA ALA A 65 -16.86 -1.93 -20.59
C ALA A 65 -16.94 -0.50 -20.02
N GLY A 66 -17.08 0.54 -20.87
CA GLY A 66 -17.24 1.92 -20.46
C GLY A 66 -18.56 2.24 -19.74
N TRP A 67 -19.62 1.42 -19.93
CA TRP A 67 -20.92 1.59 -19.27
C TRP A 67 -21.02 0.86 -17.93
N ILE A 68 -20.13 -0.10 -17.67
CA ILE A 68 -20.17 -0.92 -16.45
C ILE A 68 -20.07 -0.07 -15.17
N PRO A 69 -19.15 0.91 -15.04
CA PRO A 69 -19.06 1.73 -13.84
C PRO A 69 -20.35 2.48 -13.52
N VAL A 70 -20.96 3.11 -14.51
CA VAL A 70 -22.21 3.88 -14.35
C VAL A 70 -23.37 2.97 -13.96
N SER A 71 -23.48 1.81 -14.61
CA SER A 71 -24.54 0.84 -14.32
C SER A 71 -24.40 0.24 -12.92
N LEU A 72 -23.17 0.00 -12.47
CA LEU A 72 -22.87 -0.41 -11.10
C LEU A 72 -23.26 0.66 -10.08
N ASN A 73 -22.87 1.92 -10.34
CA ASN A 73 -23.23 3.03 -9.46
C ASN A 73 -24.75 3.18 -9.35
N LEU A 74 -25.48 3.03 -10.46
CA LEU A 74 -26.96 3.04 -10.46
C LEU A 74 -27.57 1.87 -9.67
N PHE A 75 -27.01 0.68 -9.79
CA PHE A 75 -27.43 -0.49 -9.01
C PHE A 75 -27.32 -0.22 -7.50
N PHE A 76 -26.21 0.35 -7.04
CA PHE A 76 -26.02 0.69 -5.63
C PHE A 76 -26.87 1.89 -5.19
N ALA A 77 -27.16 2.83 -6.07
CA ALA A 77 -28.12 3.91 -5.81
C ALA A 77 -29.54 3.37 -5.58
N ILE A 78 -29.94 2.34 -6.32
CA ILE A 78 -31.21 1.63 -6.10
C ILE A 78 -31.18 0.92 -4.73
N CYS A 79 -30.07 0.23 -4.37
CA CYS A 79 -29.92 -0.40 -3.04
C CYS A 79 -30.03 0.64 -1.90
N GLY A 80 -29.38 1.80 -2.05
CA GLY A 80 -29.47 2.90 -1.07
C GLY A 80 -30.90 3.46 -0.93
N ALA A 81 -31.58 3.67 -2.05
CA ALA A 81 -32.96 4.14 -2.06
C ALA A 81 -33.93 3.13 -1.40
N LEU A 82 -33.76 1.84 -1.69
CA LEU A 82 -34.52 0.77 -1.03
C LEU A 82 -34.23 0.70 0.47
N THR A 83 -32.97 0.90 0.87
CA THR A 83 -32.58 0.95 2.29
C THR A 83 -33.32 2.07 3.03
N LEU A 84 -33.42 3.27 2.44
CA LEU A 84 -34.18 4.38 3.04
C LEU A 84 -35.69 4.11 3.03
N GLY A 85 -36.22 3.43 2.01
CA GLY A 85 -37.60 2.95 2.02
C GLY A 85 -37.88 1.97 3.16
N LEU A 86 -36.96 1.03 3.41
CA LEU A 86 -37.05 0.10 4.55
C LEU A 86 -36.87 0.82 5.90
N LEU A 87 -36.01 1.84 5.97
CA LEU A 87 -35.89 2.67 7.16
C LEU A 87 -37.20 3.39 7.48
N ALA A 88 -37.83 4.00 6.47
CA ALA A 88 -39.14 4.65 6.61
C ALA A 88 -40.17 3.67 7.18
N ARG A 89 -40.26 2.46 6.63
CA ARG A 89 -41.19 1.41 7.11
C ARG A 89 -40.82 0.96 8.51
N SER A 90 -39.54 0.79 8.81
CA SER A 90 -39.06 0.38 10.14
C SER A 90 -39.44 1.40 11.21
N ILE A 91 -39.33 2.71 10.94
CA ILE A 91 -39.73 3.76 11.87
C ILE A 91 -41.25 3.74 12.12
N GLU A 92 -42.07 3.50 11.07
CA GLU A 92 -43.52 3.37 11.26
C GLU A 92 -43.89 2.21 12.18
N LEU A 93 -43.11 1.13 12.18
CA LEU A 93 -43.35 -0.07 12.98
C LEU A 93 -42.78 0.02 14.41
N LEU A 94 -42.02 1.07 14.74
CA LEU A 94 -41.46 1.24 16.08
C LEU A 94 -42.59 1.39 17.14
N PRO A 95 -42.31 0.90 18.37
CA PRO A 95 -43.30 1.00 19.45
C PRO A 95 -43.28 2.43 20.01
N TRP A 96 -44.19 3.23 19.55
CA TRP A 96 -44.44 4.54 20.11
C TRP A 96 -44.98 4.46 21.53
N ASP A 97 -44.55 5.32 22.44
CA ASP A 97 -45.03 5.38 23.79
C ASP A 97 -46.50 5.90 23.81
N CYS A 98 -46.83 6.73 22.81
CA CYS A 98 -48.16 7.25 22.60
C CYS A 98 -48.54 7.11 21.12
N PRO A 99 -49.70 6.51 20.80
CA PRO A 99 -50.16 6.45 19.42
C PRO A 99 -50.45 7.88 18.88
N PRO A 100 -50.11 8.15 17.61
CA PRO A 100 -50.41 9.44 17.00
C PRO A 100 -51.93 9.66 16.87
N ASP A 101 -52.37 10.91 17.09
CA ASP A 101 -53.77 11.33 16.97
C ASP A 101 -54.27 11.09 15.52
N GLU A 102 -55.38 10.34 15.39
CA GLU A 102 -55.96 10.01 14.09
C GLU A 102 -56.42 11.27 13.31
N ASN A 103 -56.73 12.35 14.00
CA ASN A 103 -57.21 13.58 13.41
C ASN A 103 -56.10 14.43 12.79
N LYS A 104 -54.83 14.15 13.14
CA LYS A 104 -53.62 14.90 12.68
C LYS A 104 -52.71 14.05 11.79
N LYS A 105 -53.26 13.46 10.75
CA LYS A 105 -52.54 12.56 9.83
C LYS A 105 -51.27 13.16 9.20
N TRP A 106 -51.20 14.48 9.02
CA TRP A 106 -50.08 15.19 8.45
C TRP A 106 -48.81 15.23 9.36
N ILE A 107 -48.95 14.97 10.65
CA ILE A 107 -47.87 14.99 11.63
C ILE A 107 -47.04 13.68 11.61
N LYS A 108 -47.70 12.56 11.26
CA LYS A 108 -47.10 11.21 11.26
C LYS A 108 -45.84 11.08 10.38
N PRO A 109 -45.77 11.65 9.17
CA PRO A 109 -44.61 11.51 8.31
C PRO A 109 -43.36 12.33 8.76
N LEU A 110 -43.51 13.36 9.62
CA LEU A 110 -42.38 14.24 9.95
C LEU A 110 -41.17 13.54 10.57
N PRO A 111 -41.30 12.68 11.60
CA PRO A 111 -40.18 11.94 12.18
C PRO A 111 -39.53 10.99 11.18
N VAL A 112 -40.34 10.39 10.31
CA VAL A 112 -39.88 9.44 9.26
C VAL A 112 -39.06 10.21 8.22
N LEU A 113 -39.59 11.35 7.73
CA LEU A 113 -38.90 12.16 6.74
C LEU A 113 -37.60 12.75 7.28
N LEU A 114 -37.60 13.22 8.56
CA LEU A 114 -36.38 13.71 9.19
C LEU A 114 -35.32 12.61 9.24
N ALA A 115 -35.66 11.46 9.76
CA ALA A 115 -34.70 10.35 9.90
C ALA A 115 -34.15 9.86 8.57
N CYS A 116 -35.02 9.68 7.56
CA CYS A 116 -34.61 9.25 6.22
C CYS A 116 -33.76 10.31 5.52
N ALA A 117 -34.10 11.60 5.68
CA ALA A 117 -33.29 12.67 5.11
C ALA A 117 -31.92 12.80 5.80
N VAL A 118 -31.91 12.66 7.13
CA VAL A 118 -30.61 12.63 7.87
C VAL A 118 -29.75 11.50 7.38
N CYS A 119 -30.26 10.25 7.37
CA CYS A 119 -29.50 9.09 6.92
C CYS A 119 -29.00 9.23 5.46
N GLY A 120 -29.91 9.64 4.55
CA GLY A 120 -29.58 9.74 3.12
C GLY A 120 -28.65 10.88 2.76
N LEU A 121 -28.56 11.94 3.60
CA LEU A 121 -27.67 13.09 3.42
C LEU A 121 -26.39 13.02 4.26
N GLU A 122 -26.25 12.03 5.14
CA GLU A 122 -24.97 11.75 5.77
C GLU A 122 -23.92 11.43 4.70
N PHE A 123 -22.69 11.97 4.87
CA PHE A 123 -21.67 11.94 3.83
C PHE A 123 -21.39 10.51 3.35
N ASN A 124 -21.19 9.56 4.29
CA ASN A 124 -20.84 8.19 3.92
C ASN A 124 -21.98 7.46 3.25
N PHE A 125 -23.19 7.55 3.78
CA PHE A 125 -24.35 6.92 3.16
C PHE A 125 -24.58 7.45 1.74
N TRP A 126 -24.46 8.78 1.56
CA TRP A 126 -24.61 9.40 0.25
C TRP A 126 -23.50 8.98 -0.72
N GLN A 127 -22.24 8.98 -0.25
CA GLN A 127 -21.10 8.54 -1.06
C GLN A 127 -21.24 7.09 -1.48
N GLU A 128 -21.53 6.18 -0.54
CA GLU A 128 -21.69 4.75 -0.80
C GLU A 128 -22.93 4.43 -1.67
N ALA A 129 -23.97 5.25 -1.62
CA ALA A 129 -25.14 5.12 -2.49
C ALA A 129 -24.89 5.63 -3.92
N THR A 130 -23.90 6.49 -4.15
CA THR A 130 -23.62 7.07 -5.49
C THR A 130 -22.35 6.51 -6.15
N ALA A 131 -21.61 5.64 -5.42
CA ALA A 131 -20.40 4.99 -5.89
C ALA A 131 -20.43 3.48 -5.53
N ALA A 132 -20.09 2.62 -6.46
CA ALA A 132 -20.20 1.16 -6.35
C ALA A 132 -19.07 0.57 -5.50
N THR A 133 -19.29 0.40 -4.20
CA THR A 133 -18.30 -0.16 -3.26
C THR A 133 -18.63 -1.57 -2.75
N GLY A 134 -19.85 -2.08 -3.02
CA GLY A 134 -20.37 -3.33 -2.46
C GLY A 134 -21.04 -3.18 -1.09
N VAL A 135 -20.66 -2.16 -0.31
CA VAL A 135 -21.14 -2.00 1.09
C VAL A 135 -22.64 -1.73 1.18
N MET A 136 -23.22 -1.02 0.18
CA MET A 136 -24.63 -0.62 0.20
C MET A 136 -25.60 -1.81 0.08
N LEU A 137 -25.24 -2.87 -0.64
CA LEU A 137 -26.06 -4.10 -0.69
C LEU A 137 -26.12 -4.78 0.68
N ASN A 138 -24.98 -4.85 1.36
CA ASN A 138 -24.92 -5.39 2.72
C ASN A 138 -25.78 -4.57 3.70
N GLN A 139 -25.78 -3.22 3.56
CA GLN A 139 -26.62 -2.33 4.34
C GLN A 139 -28.12 -2.55 4.04
N LEU A 140 -28.48 -2.81 2.80
CA LEU A 140 -29.84 -3.18 2.40
C LEU A 140 -30.29 -4.50 3.07
N LEU A 141 -29.42 -5.51 3.11
CA LEU A 141 -29.71 -6.79 3.79
C LEU A 141 -29.91 -6.59 5.30
N LEU A 142 -29.07 -5.78 5.96
CA LEU A 142 -29.24 -5.44 7.36
C LEU A 142 -30.56 -4.70 7.61
N ALA A 143 -30.90 -3.72 6.79
CA ALA A 143 -32.16 -2.99 6.89
C ALA A 143 -33.38 -3.92 6.69
N ALA A 144 -33.30 -4.84 5.73
CA ALA A 144 -34.35 -5.85 5.48
C ALA A 144 -34.51 -6.81 6.67
N ALA A 145 -33.42 -7.24 7.30
CA ALA A 145 -33.47 -8.07 8.49
C ALA A 145 -34.12 -7.32 9.67
N ILE A 146 -33.75 -6.09 9.92
CA ILE A 146 -34.35 -5.23 10.96
C ILE A 146 -35.85 -5.04 10.68
N TRP A 147 -36.20 -4.72 9.43
CA TRP A 147 -37.62 -4.61 9.03
C TRP A 147 -38.41 -5.89 9.31
N CYS A 148 -37.88 -7.06 8.96
CA CYS A 148 -38.54 -8.34 9.24
C CYS A 148 -38.74 -8.57 10.75
N LEU A 149 -37.77 -8.22 11.59
CA LEU A 149 -37.89 -8.31 13.04
C LEU A 149 -39.04 -7.41 13.57
N LEU A 150 -39.12 -6.19 13.02
CA LEU A 150 -40.18 -5.23 13.42
C LEU A 150 -41.57 -5.64 12.93
N GLU A 151 -41.73 -6.19 11.71
CA GLU A 151 -42.98 -6.76 11.21
C GLU A 151 -43.40 -7.97 12.06
N TYR A 152 -42.46 -8.86 12.44
CA TYR A 152 -42.79 -9.94 13.39
C TYR A 152 -43.27 -9.40 14.73
N ARG A 153 -42.63 -8.33 15.21
CA ARG A 153 -43.07 -7.72 16.47
C ARG A 153 -44.48 -7.18 16.38
N ALA A 154 -44.87 -6.58 15.27
CA ALA A 154 -46.20 -5.99 15.04
C ALA A 154 -47.27 -7.08 14.82
N GLY A 155 -47.03 -8.07 13.96
CA GLY A 155 -48.00 -9.03 13.51
C GLY A 155 -47.89 -10.44 14.13
N LYS A 156 -46.75 -10.74 14.82
CA LYS A 156 -46.43 -12.04 15.42
C LYS A 156 -46.41 -13.24 14.44
N GLU A 157 -46.35 -12.97 13.12
CA GLU A 157 -46.28 -14.00 12.09
C GLU A 157 -44.87 -14.57 11.93
N LEU A 158 -44.70 -15.89 12.08
CA LEU A 158 -43.40 -16.56 12.00
C LEU A 158 -42.69 -16.41 10.65
N ARG A 159 -43.40 -16.15 9.55
CA ARG A 159 -42.81 -15.93 8.22
C ARG A 159 -41.75 -14.82 8.23
N TRP A 160 -41.97 -13.77 9.02
CA TRP A 160 -41.03 -12.68 9.13
C TRP A 160 -39.73 -13.07 9.82
N LEU A 161 -39.78 -13.91 10.87
CA LEU A 161 -38.55 -14.42 11.48
C LEU A 161 -37.80 -15.37 10.56
N ASN A 162 -38.53 -16.18 9.78
CA ASN A 162 -37.95 -17.05 8.78
C ASN A 162 -37.19 -16.24 7.70
N ALA A 163 -37.86 -15.19 7.19
CA ALA A 163 -37.24 -14.26 6.24
C ALA A 163 -36.00 -13.57 6.85
N ALA A 164 -36.09 -13.12 8.11
CA ALA A 164 -34.97 -12.52 8.81
C ALA A 164 -33.76 -13.47 8.92
N ALA A 165 -33.95 -14.74 9.26
CA ALA A 165 -32.88 -15.72 9.36
C ALA A 165 -32.25 -16.01 8.00
N LEU A 166 -33.07 -16.15 6.94
CA LEU A 166 -32.59 -16.36 5.58
C LEU A 166 -31.73 -15.14 5.08
N ILE A 167 -32.25 -13.92 5.27
CA ILE A 167 -31.56 -12.68 4.89
C ILE A 167 -30.27 -12.52 5.68
N TRP A 168 -30.28 -12.90 6.97
CA TRP A 168 -29.07 -12.84 7.79
C TRP A 168 -28.01 -13.81 7.29
N GLY A 169 -28.41 -15.05 6.93
CA GLY A 169 -27.50 -16.02 6.32
C GLY A 169 -26.88 -15.52 5.00
N LEU A 170 -27.71 -14.94 4.11
CA LEU A 170 -27.24 -14.30 2.87
C LEU A 170 -26.22 -13.19 3.16
N GLY A 171 -26.50 -12.34 4.13
CA GLY A 171 -25.62 -11.24 4.51
C GLY A 171 -24.30 -11.71 5.13
N MET A 172 -24.32 -12.81 5.91
CA MET A 172 -23.09 -13.40 6.45
C MET A 172 -22.18 -13.98 5.36
N ALA A 173 -22.74 -14.53 4.29
CA ALA A 173 -21.97 -14.99 3.13
C ALA A 173 -21.42 -13.83 2.30
N GLU A 174 -22.11 -12.68 2.32
CA GLU A 174 -21.75 -11.50 1.54
C GLU A 174 -20.63 -10.68 2.19
N ASN A 175 -20.76 -10.38 3.49
CA ASN A 175 -19.83 -9.49 4.15
C ASN A 175 -19.62 -9.80 5.64
N TRP A 176 -18.38 -9.70 6.10
CA TRP A 176 -17.97 -9.93 7.49
C TRP A 176 -18.67 -9.02 8.53
N VAL A 177 -19.15 -7.83 8.12
CA VAL A 177 -19.87 -6.89 8.99
C VAL A 177 -21.15 -7.50 9.55
N MET A 178 -21.85 -8.36 8.79
CA MET A 178 -23.02 -9.07 9.28
C MET A 178 -22.65 -10.07 10.36
N LEU A 179 -21.48 -10.69 10.31
CA LEU A 179 -20.98 -11.57 11.37
C LEU A 179 -20.73 -10.80 12.68
N LEU A 180 -20.16 -9.57 12.61
CA LEU A 180 -20.01 -8.71 13.79
C LEU A 180 -21.34 -8.32 14.44
N ASN A 181 -22.39 -8.15 13.65
CA ASN A 181 -23.72 -7.81 14.15
C ASN A 181 -24.54 -9.04 14.62
N LEU A 182 -24.05 -10.27 14.46
CA LEU A 182 -24.73 -11.49 14.85
C LEU A 182 -25.16 -11.52 16.32
N PRO A 183 -24.32 -11.12 17.31
CA PRO A 183 -24.74 -11.07 18.72
C PRO A 183 -25.96 -10.17 18.95
N LEU A 184 -26.03 -9.03 18.25
CA LEU A 184 -27.18 -8.11 18.35
C LEU A 184 -28.44 -8.71 17.74
N PHE A 185 -28.33 -9.42 16.63
CA PHE A 185 -29.45 -10.15 16.01
C PHE A 185 -29.99 -11.24 16.92
N VAL A 186 -29.11 -12.06 17.52
CA VAL A 186 -29.50 -13.10 18.48
C VAL A 186 -30.15 -12.46 19.72
N ALA A 187 -29.60 -11.41 20.27
CA ALA A 187 -30.19 -10.67 21.39
C ALA A 187 -31.59 -10.14 21.05
N ALA A 188 -31.82 -9.61 19.85
CA ALA A 188 -33.11 -9.17 19.38
C ALA A 188 -34.13 -10.34 19.28
N LEU A 189 -33.69 -11.51 18.78
CA LEU A 189 -34.53 -12.70 18.74
C LEU A 189 -34.91 -13.19 20.16
N ILE A 190 -33.96 -13.21 21.10
CA ILE A 190 -34.20 -13.56 22.51
C ILE A 190 -35.23 -12.60 23.11
N TRP A 191 -35.05 -11.29 22.90
CA TRP A 191 -35.96 -10.26 23.40
C TRP A 191 -37.37 -10.38 22.83
N LEU A 192 -37.51 -10.66 21.51
CA LEU A 192 -38.78 -10.80 20.83
C LEU A 192 -39.56 -12.09 21.20
N ARG A 193 -38.84 -13.17 21.43
CA ARG A 193 -39.43 -14.53 21.67
C ARG A 193 -39.40 -14.95 23.15
N GLN A 194 -38.56 -14.30 23.96
CA GLN A 194 -38.37 -14.61 25.38
C GLN A 194 -38.11 -16.12 25.60
N ARG A 195 -38.79 -16.77 26.53
CA ARG A 195 -38.62 -18.21 26.83
C ARG A 195 -38.87 -19.11 25.61
N ARG A 196 -39.67 -18.68 24.62
CA ARG A 196 -39.93 -19.47 23.39
C ARG A 196 -38.74 -19.49 22.42
N PHE A 197 -37.73 -18.64 22.61
CA PHE A 197 -36.50 -18.67 21.84
C PHE A 197 -35.74 -19.98 22.07
N PHE A 198 -35.68 -20.50 23.31
CA PHE A 198 -34.89 -21.66 23.68
C PHE A 198 -35.54 -23.01 23.31
N LYS A 199 -36.67 -23.03 22.59
CA LYS A 199 -37.25 -24.26 22.05
C LYS A 199 -36.39 -24.77 20.88
N TRP A 200 -36.05 -26.08 20.93
CA TRP A 200 -35.22 -26.71 19.91
C TRP A 200 -35.77 -26.54 18.49
N ASP A 201 -37.09 -26.75 18.30
CA ASP A 201 -37.70 -26.58 16.97
C ASP A 201 -37.48 -25.18 16.39
N PHE A 202 -37.52 -24.16 17.25
CA PHE A 202 -37.29 -22.81 16.81
C PHE A 202 -35.81 -22.57 16.48
N LEU A 203 -34.89 -22.99 17.34
CA LEU A 203 -33.45 -22.85 17.13
C LEU A 203 -33.00 -23.57 15.87
N LEU A 204 -33.43 -24.84 15.71
CA LEU A 204 -33.11 -25.64 14.53
C LEU A 204 -33.64 -24.97 13.25
N ARG A 205 -34.90 -24.50 13.28
CA ARG A 205 -35.51 -23.80 12.16
C ARG A 205 -34.76 -22.54 11.78
N MET A 206 -34.33 -21.70 12.73
CA MET A 206 -33.57 -20.49 12.48
C MET A 206 -32.17 -20.82 11.94
N ALA A 207 -31.52 -21.84 12.50
CA ALA A 207 -30.24 -22.33 12.02
C ALA A 207 -30.32 -22.86 10.59
N LEU A 208 -31.31 -23.71 10.27
CA LEU A 208 -31.47 -24.26 8.92
C LEU A 208 -31.76 -23.17 7.88
N LEU A 209 -32.60 -22.19 8.22
CA LEU A 209 -32.90 -21.08 7.32
C LEU A 209 -31.69 -20.14 7.18
N GLY A 210 -30.94 -19.91 8.25
CA GLY A 210 -29.68 -19.19 8.19
C GLY A 210 -28.64 -19.88 7.31
N LEU A 211 -28.48 -21.21 7.47
CA LEU A 211 -27.62 -22.03 6.62
C LEU A 211 -28.10 -22.06 5.17
N ALA A 212 -29.41 -22.09 4.91
CA ALA A 212 -29.95 -21.99 3.56
C ALA A 212 -29.62 -20.65 2.91
N GLY A 213 -29.66 -19.53 3.65
CA GLY A 213 -29.18 -18.24 3.16
C GLY A 213 -27.67 -18.24 2.96
N PHE A 214 -26.92 -18.79 3.92
CA PHE A 214 -25.48 -18.86 3.87
C PHE A 214 -24.95 -19.77 2.75
N SER A 215 -25.73 -20.70 2.23
CA SER A 215 -25.32 -21.62 1.16
C SER A 215 -24.83 -20.92 -0.11
N ILE A 216 -25.22 -19.65 -0.35
CA ILE A 216 -24.69 -18.84 -1.46
C ILE A 216 -23.17 -18.63 -1.37
N TYR A 217 -22.57 -18.82 -0.18
CA TYR A 217 -21.13 -18.85 0.02
C TYR A 217 -20.42 -19.80 -0.95
N ALA A 218 -21.02 -20.96 -1.24
CA ALA A 218 -20.46 -21.96 -2.14
C ALA A 218 -20.37 -21.50 -3.60
N LEU A 219 -21.11 -20.45 -3.99
CA LEU A 219 -21.21 -20.02 -5.39
C LEU A 219 -19.84 -19.62 -5.97
N LEU A 220 -19.13 -18.70 -5.32
CA LEU A 220 -17.84 -18.23 -5.82
C LEU A 220 -16.74 -19.30 -5.78
N PRO A 221 -16.57 -20.07 -4.68
CA PRO A 221 -15.70 -21.23 -4.66
C PRO A 221 -15.95 -22.25 -5.78
N LEU A 222 -17.23 -22.56 -6.05
CA LEU A 222 -17.59 -23.48 -7.16
C LEU A 222 -17.23 -22.87 -8.52
N VAL A 223 -17.64 -21.63 -8.78
CA VAL A 223 -17.35 -20.97 -10.06
C VAL A 223 -15.83 -20.84 -10.30
N ASN A 224 -15.08 -20.42 -9.27
CA ASN A 224 -13.64 -20.20 -9.38
C ASN A 224 -12.87 -21.54 -9.40
N GLY A 225 -13.26 -22.51 -8.59
CA GLY A 225 -12.58 -23.79 -8.49
C GLY A 225 -12.83 -24.73 -9.67
N LEU A 226 -13.98 -24.60 -10.35
CA LEU A 226 -14.30 -25.37 -11.57
C LEU A 226 -13.85 -24.67 -12.86
N ASN A 227 -13.45 -23.40 -12.79
CA ASN A 227 -12.97 -22.69 -13.95
C ASN A 227 -11.53 -23.12 -14.26
N PRO A 228 -11.26 -23.78 -15.41
CA PRO A 228 -9.91 -24.23 -15.76
C PRO A 228 -8.91 -23.09 -15.95
N HIS A 229 -9.40 -21.86 -16.04
CA HIS A 229 -8.58 -20.65 -16.20
C HIS A 229 -8.39 -19.88 -14.90
N SER A 230 -8.92 -20.36 -13.80
CA SER A 230 -8.74 -19.76 -12.48
C SER A 230 -7.30 -19.95 -11.99
N PRO A 231 -6.71 -18.94 -11.31
CA PRO A 231 -5.41 -19.11 -10.66
C PRO A 231 -5.50 -20.00 -9.40
N TRP A 232 -6.71 -20.35 -8.94
CA TRP A 232 -6.93 -21.11 -7.73
C TRP A 232 -7.37 -22.55 -8.00
N SER A 233 -6.80 -23.48 -7.27
CA SER A 233 -7.35 -24.83 -7.14
C SER A 233 -8.71 -24.79 -6.42
N PHE A 234 -9.51 -25.83 -6.55
CA PHE A 234 -10.82 -25.92 -5.88
C PHE A 234 -10.72 -25.71 -4.36
N GLY A 235 -9.70 -26.30 -3.72
CA GLY A 235 -9.47 -26.14 -2.28
C GLY A 235 -9.06 -24.72 -1.89
N GLU A 236 -8.24 -24.08 -2.69
CA GLU A 236 -7.86 -22.67 -2.47
C GLU A 236 -9.03 -21.73 -2.66
N ALA A 237 -9.84 -21.92 -3.72
CA ALA A 237 -11.04 -21.14 -3.98
C ALA A 237 -12.05 -21.28 -2.82
N TRP A 238 -12.19 -22.48 -2.23
CA TRP A 238 -13.05 -22.73 -1.09
C TRP A 238 -12.58 -22.03 0.18
N LEU A 239 -11.26 -22.02 0.41
CA LEU A 239 -10.67 -21.44 1.61
C LEU A 239 -10.39 -19.93 1.49
N ALA A 240 -10.32 -19.37 0.28
CA ALA A 240 -9.96 -17.97 0.05
C ALA A 240 -10.88 -16.98 0.82
N PRO A 241 -12.22 -17.07 0.78
CA PRO A 241 -13.07 -16.14 1.52
C PRO A 241 -12.86 -16.24 3.04
N LEU A 242 -12.66 -17.47 3.56
CA LEU A 242 -12.39 -17.70 5.00
C LEU A 242 -11.04 -17.12 5.42
N LYS A 243 -10.01 -17.30 4.61
CA LYS A 243 -8.68 -16.70 4.86
C LYS A 243 -8.76 -15.18 4.88
N ILE A 244 -9.46 -14.57 3.91
CA ILE A 244 -9.66 -13.12 3.85
C ILE A 244 -10.40 -12.63 5.09
N THR A 245 -11.54 -13.28 5.45
CA THR A 245 -12.31 -12.92 6.63
C THR A 245 -11.48 -13.05 7.90
N ARG A 246 -10.77 -14.17 8.08
CA ARG A 246 -9.86 -14.38 9.22
C ARG A 246 -8.79 -13.31 9.31
N ASN A 247 -8.13 -12.98 8.20
CA ASN A 247 -7.07 -11.97 8.17
C ASN A 247 -7.63 -10.58 8.48
N THR A 248 -8.84 -10.25 8.00
CA THR A 248 -9.53 -9.01 8.35
C THR A 248 -9.82 -8.93 9.85
N PHE A 249 -10.36 -9.98 10.46
CA PHE A 249 -10.60 -10.02 11.91
C PHE A 249 -9.31 -9.94 12.72
N PHE A 250 -8.26 -10.61 12.26
CA PHE A 250 -6.96 -10.55 12.93
C PHE A 250 -6.36 -9.14 12.84
N ALA A 251 -6.42 -8.50 11.67
CA ALA A 251 -5.98 -7.12 11.49
C ALA A 251 -6.79 -6.15 12.38
N LEU A 252 -8.11 -6.30 12.42
CA LEU A 252 -8.97 -5.51 13.31
C LEU A 252 -8.63 -5.74 14.78
N TYR A 253 -8.39 -6.98 15.20
CA TYR A 253 -7.99 -7.30 16.57
C TYR A 253 -6.65 -6.64 16.94
N VAL A 254 -5.62 -6.80 16.11
CA VAL A 254 -4.29 -6.24 16.37
C VAL A 254 -4.33 -4.72 16.38
N GLU A 255 -4.93 -4.10 15.36
CA GLU A 255 -4.92 -2.66 15.19
C GLU A 255 -5.82 -1.95 16.21
N PHE A 256 -7.04 -2.45 16.39
CA PHE A 256 -8.01 -1.78 17.25
C PHE A 256 -7.89 -2.22 18.71
N TRP A 257 -7.89 -3.51 18.98
CA TRP A 257 -7.96 -4.00 20.36
C TRP A 257 -6.60 -4.09 21.03
N ALA A 258 -5.59 -4.64 20.38
CA ALA A 258 -4.28 -4.82 21.00
C ALA A 258 -3.52 -3.49 21.19
N ARG A 259 -3.57 -2.60 20.18
CA ARG A 259 -2.85 -1.32 20.20
C ARG A 259 -3.62 -0.18 20.85
N HIS A 260 -4.95 -0.10 20.65
CA HIS A 260 -5.77 1.09 20.94
C HIS A 260 -7.06 0.78 21.71
N ARG A 261 -7.01 -0.03 22.78
CA ARG A 261 -8.20 -0.50 23.56
C ARG A 261 -9.16 0.62 23.95
N LEU A 262 -8.65 1.71 24.52
CA LEU A 262 -9.50 2.81 25.00
C LEU A 262 -10.28 3.48 23.88
N MET A 263 -9.64 3.69 22.71
CA MET A 263 -10.31 4.29 21.57
C MET A 263 -11.33 3.34 20.94
N THR A 264 -11.04 2.06 20.91
CA THR A 264 -11.99 1.04 20.47
C THR A 264 -13.22 1.00 21.35
N VAL A 265 -13.05 1.02 22.67
CA VAL A 265 -14.16 1.13 23.63
C VAL A 265 -14.96 2.41 23.42
N ALA A 266 -14.29 3.56 23.18
CA ALA A 266 -14.97 4.82 22.89
C ALA A 266 -15.83 4.72 21.62
N VAL A 267 -15.30 4.15 20.52
CA VAL A 267 -16.06 3.91 19.29
C VAL A 267 -17.28 3.01 19.55
N LEU A 268 -17.11 1.91 20.30
CA LEU A 268 -18.22 1.00 20.64
C LEU A 268 -19.29 1.68 21.49
N LEU A 269 -18.90 2.58 22.43
CA LEU A 269 -19.84 3.34 23.24
C LEU A 269 -20.71 4.27 22.38
N PHE A 270 -20.19 4.82 21.28
CA PHE A 270 -21.02 5.62 20.37
C PHE A 270 -22.18 4.82 19.75
N PHE A 271 -22.00 3.51 19.52
CA PHE A 271 -23.10 2.66 19.04
C PHE A 271 -24.22 2.49 20.07
N LEU A 272 -23.94 2.69 21.35
CA LEU A 272 -24.98 2.65 22.39
C LEU A 272 -25.88 3.89 22.37
N VAL A 273 -25.37 5.06 21.97
CA VAL A 273 -26.14 6.30 21.97
C VAL A 273 -27.46 6.19 21.20
N PRO A 274 -27.51 5.73 19.94
CA PRO A 274 -28.76 5.57 19.20
C PRO A 274 -29.60 4.37 19.65
N THR A 275 -29.00 3.35 20.29
CA THR A 275 -29.73 2.13 20.71
C THR A 275 -30.36 2.24 22.09
N LEU A 276 -29.76 3.04 23.01
CA LEU A 276 -30.30 3.25 24.36
C LEU A 276 -31.77 3.68 24.37
N PRO A 277 -32.25 4.61 23.54
CA PRO A 277 -33.65 5.02 23.52
C PRO A 277 -34.62 3.91 23.16
N LEU A 278 -34.17 2.94 22.34
CA LEU A 278 -34.98 1.80 21.93
C LEU A 278 -35.11 0.73 23.04
N LEU A 279 -34.10 0.67 23.94
CA LEU A 279 -34.04 -0.29 25.02
C LEU A 279 -34.76 0.20 26.30
N VAL A 280 -34.66 1.50 26.61
CA VAL A 280 -35.22 2.06 27.84
C VAL A 280 -36.66 2.53 27.62
N ARG A 281 -37.60 1.75 28.09
CA ARG A 281 -39.03 2.12 28.18
C ARG A 281 -39.39 2.37 29.62
N LEU A 282 -39.91 3.55 29.91
CA LEU A 282 -40.67 3.76 31.13
C LEU A 282 -42.16 3.42 30.85
N GLN A 283 -42.66 2.42 31.52
CA GLN A 283 -44.09 2.06 31.49
C GLN A 283 -44.88 3.16 32.18
N ASP A 284 -45.55 3.99 31.40
CA ASP A 284 -46.44 5.01 31.96
C ASP A 284 -47.67 4.32 32.54
N ARG A 285 -47.62 3.98 33.82
CA ARG A 285 -48.82 3.56 34.58
C ARG A 285 -49.73 4.75 34.74
N GLY A 286 -50.79 4.79 33.97
CA GLY A 286 -51.81 5.82 34.07
C GLY A 286 -52.33 5.94 35.47
N ALA A 287 -51.91 6.92 36.19
CA ALA A 287 -52.38 7.23 37.52
C ALA A 287 -52.70 8.70 37.65
N ASN A 288 -53.90 8.96 38.08
CA ASN A 288 -54.44 10.29 38.34
C ASN A 288 -53.79 11.07 39.52
N ASN A 289 -52.88 10.42 40.27
CA ASN A 289 -52.17 11.03 41.41
C ASN A 289 -50.65 10.73 41.36
N LYS A 290 -49.96 11.40 40.50
CA LYS A 290 -48.49 11.28 40.44
C LYS A 290 -47.84 12.03 41.59
N SER A 291 -47.01 11.35 42.41
CA SER A 291 -46.20 11.96 43.49
C SER A 291 -45.20 12.99 42.91
N LYS A 292 -44.66 13.86 43.78
CA LYS A 292 -43.59 14.81 43.34
C LYS A 292 -42.38 14.11 42.74
N VAL A 293 -42.04 12.92 43.23
CA VAL A 293 -40.93 12.06 42.76
C VAL A 293 -41.22 11.53 41.34
N GLU A 294 -42.43 11.06 41.06
CA GLU A 294 -42.79 10.57 39.71
C GLU A 294 -42.83 11.71 38.69
N ARG A 295 -43.20 12.92 39.08
CA ARG A 295 -43.11 14.10 38.20
C ARG A 295 -41.68 14.51 37.89
N PHE A 296 -40.78 14.38 38.85
CA PHE A 296 -39.35 14.63 38.65
C PHE A 296 -38.69 13.57 37.74
N GLN A 297 -39.01 12.29 37.96
CA GLN A 297 -38.55 11.19 37.07
C GLN A 297 -39.01 11.38 35.63
N MET A 298 -40.30 11.74 35.42
CA MET A 298 -40.84 12.03 34.09
C MET A 298 -40.16 13.25 33.44
N TRP A 299 -39.78 14.26 34.21
CA TRP A 299 -39.03 15.43 33.73
C TRP A 299 -37.62 15.02 33.30
N ILE A 300 -36.86 14.27 34.12
CA ILE A 300 -35.56 13.73 33.78
C ILE A 300 -35.64 12.90 32.50
N TYR A 301 -36.61 12.04 32.41
CA TYR A 301 -36.84 11.20 31.24
C TYR A 301 -37.07 11.98 29.95
N ARG A 302 -37.84 13.08 30.01
CA ARG A 302 -38.06 13.95 28.85
C ARG A 302 -36.78 14.72 28.48
N VAL A 303 -36.09 15.24 29.44
CA VAL A 303 -34.81 15.97 29.21
C VAL A 303 -33.75 15.05 28.64
N SER A 304 -33.64 13.83 29.15
CA SER A 304 -32.69 12.84 28.62
C SER A 304 -32.99 12.45 27.15
N ARG A 305 -34.27 12.34 26.79
CA ARG A 305 -34.68 12.06 25.40
C ARG A 305 -34.38 13.23 24.45
N VAL A 306 -34.57 14.45 24.89
CA VAL A 306 -34.18 15.63 24.11
C VAL A 306 -32.65 15.67 23.96
N GLY A 307 -31.91 15.42 25.04
CA GLY A 307 -30.45 15.35 25.00
C GLY A 307 -29.93 14.27 24.06
N LEU A 308 -30.54 13.07 24.09
CA LEU A 308 -30.21 11.96 23.18
C LEU A 308 -30.55 12.29 21.72
N LEU A 309 -31.71 12.94 21.47
CA LEU A 309 -32.05 13.39 20.09
C LEU A 309 -31.02 14.38 19.57
N LEU A 310 -30.65 15.37 20.39
CA LEU A 310 -29.63 16.35 20.00
C LEU A 310 -28.26 15.69 19.78
N ALA A 311 -27.90 14.72 20.61
CA ALA A 311 -26.66 13.94 20.44
C ALA A 311 -26.68 13.12 19.13
N CYS A 312 -27.76 12.42 18.82
CA CYS A 312 -27.93 11.67 17.57
C CYS A 312 -27.88 12.61 16.34
N LEU A 313 -28.56 13.76 16.42
CA LEU A 313 -28.52 14.77 15.34
C LEU A 313 -27.13 15.37 15.18
N TRP A 314 -26.42 15.62 16.28
CA TRP A 314 -25.05 16.11 16.22
C TRP A 314 -24.07 15.08 15.62
N LEU A 315 -24.24 13.78 15.98
CA LEU A 315 -23.47 12.67 15.41
C LEU A 315 -23.68 12.51 13.91
N ALA A 316 -24.90 12.80 13.41
CA ALA A 316 -25.21 12.76 11.97
C ALA A 316 -24.42 13.81 11.15
N PHE A 317 -23.92 14.85 11.78
CA PHE A 317 -23.00 15.80 11.17
C PHE A 317 -21.52 15.36 11.23
N ASP A 318 -21.22 14.13 11.64
CA ASP A 318 -19.88 13.56 11.73
C ASP A 318 -18.88 14.54 12.40
N PRO A 319 -19.07 14.84 13.71
CA PRO A 319 -18.21 15.76 14.43
C PRO A 319 -16.80 15.20 14.58
N SER A 320 -15.81 16.07 14.79
CA SER A 320 -14.39 15.69 14.90
C SER A 320 -14.08 14.66 16.00
N ILE A 321 -14.97 14.48 16.97
CA ILE A 321 -14.91 13.42 17.99
C ILE A 321 -15.84 12.24 17.68
N GLY A 322 -16.52 12.23 16.56
CA GLY A 322 -17.38 11.13 16.12
C GLY A 322 -16.63 9.84 15.84
N PRO A 323 -17.32 8.68 15.85
CA PRO A 323 -16.67 7.39 15.71
C PRO A 323 -15.86 7.27 14.42
N GLN A 324 -16.33 7.86 13.34
CA GLN A 324 -15.70 7.84 12.04
C GLN A 324 -14.47 8.71 11.95
N GLN A 325 -14.50 9.90 12.55
CA GLN A 325 -13.33 10.79 12.63
C GLN A 325 -12.26 10.23 13.57
N ILE A 326 -12.66 9.53 14.62
CA ILE A 326 -11.72 8.79 15.49
C ILE A 326 -11.02 7.70 14.67
N LEU A 327 -11.75 6.90 13.90
CA LEU A 327 -11.18 5.87 13.03
C LEU A 327 -10.20 6.47 12.00
N LEU A 328 -10.59 7.53 11.33
CA LEU A 328 -9.75 8.18 10.32
C LEU A 328 -8.47 8.78 10.92
N ARG A 329 -8.57 9.47 12.06
CA ARG A 329 -7.41 10.17 12.67
C ARG A 329 -6.45 9.25 13.39
N GLN A 330 -6.96 8.22 14.08
CA GLN A 330 -6.13 7.33 14.89
C GLN A 330 -5.56 6.16 14.08
N PHE A 331 -6.32 5.67 13.13
CA PHE A 331 -5.97 4.46 12.38
C PHE A 331 -5.69 4.74 10.90
N GLY A 332 -5.91 5.96 10.42
CA GLY A 332 -5.75 6.31 9.00
C GLY A 332 -6.74 5.59 8.07
N VAL A 333 -7.74 4.89 8.63
CA VAL A 333 -8.69 4.06 7.88
C VAL A 333 -10.05 4.74 7.84
N SER A 334 -10.55 4.99 6.65
CA SER A 334 -11.93 5.42 6.43
C SER A 334 -12.80 4.18 6.24
N LEU A 335 -13.47 3.73 7.31
CA LEU A 335 -14.47 2.67 7.24
C LEU A 335 -15.86 3.30 7.18
N PRO A 336 -16.68 3.03 6.15
CA PRO A 336 -18.05 3.51 6.11
C PRO A 336 -18.89 2.75 7.16
N LEU A 337 -19.21 3.41 8.26
CA LEU A 337 -20.01 2.83 9.36
C LEU A 337 -21.51 2.91 9.06
N LEU A 338 -21.97 2.45 7.89
CA LEU A 338 -23.39 2.58 7.45
C LEU A 338 -24.38 1.95 8.43
N SER A 339 -23.99 0.88 9.11
CA SER A 339 -24.84 0.28 10.15
C SER A 339 -25.07 1.24 11.32
N PHE A 340 -24.05 2.03 11.69
CA PHE A 340 -24.19 3.08 12.70
C PHE A 340 -25.09 4.21 12.20
N ASP A 341 -24.88 4.69 10.98
CA ASP A 341 -25.68 5.78 10.37
C ASP A 341 -27.16 5.38 10.30
N TYR A 342 -27.45 4.13 9.91
CA TYR A 342 -28.82 3.59 9.88
C TYR A 342 -29.46 3.49 11.27
N LEU A 343 -28.73 2.97 12.28
CA LEU A 343 -29.22 2.87 13.65
C LEU A 343 -29.39 4.26 14.28
N ASN A 344 -28.52 5.19 13.99
CA ASN A 344 -28.62 6.58 14.41
C ASN A 344 -29.89 7.24 13.85
N ALA A 345 -30.15 7.06 12.56
CA ALA A 345 -31.38 7.56 11.94
C ALA A 345 -32.64 6.90 12.50
N LEU A 346 -32.60 5.59 12.77
CA LEU A 346 -33.69 4.88 13.42
C LEU A 346 -33.97 5.46 14.82
N GLY A 347 -32.94 5.74 15.60
CA GLY A 347 -32.99 6.42 16.90
C GLY A 347 -33.55 7.83 16.80
N ILE A 348 -33.11 8.63 15.83
CA ILE A 348 -33.64 9.97 15.55
C ILE A 348 -35.15 9.90 15.26
N GLY A 349 -35.57 9.01 14.36
CA GLY A 349 -36.98 8.82 14.04
C GLY A 349 -37.81 8.46 15.26
N PHE A 350 -37.35 7.51 16.09
CA PHE A 350 -38.01 7.12 17.32
C PHE A 350 -38.10 8.27 18.34
N LEU A 351 -37.00 8.96 18.62
CA LEU A 351 -36.98 10.03 19.60
C LEU A 351 -37.82 11.23 19.17
N ALA A 352 -37.67 11.66 17.91
CA ALA A 352 -38.44 12.79 17.36
C ALA A 352 -39.95 12.45 17.34
N GLY A 353 -40.32 11.22 16.95
CA GLY A 353 -41.69 10.77 16.96
C GLY A 353 -42.30 10.75 18.36
N ASN A 354 -41.59 10.15 19.32
CA ASN A 354 -42.06 10.12 20.70
C ASN A 354 -42.23 11.52 21.33
N LEU A 355 -41.22 12.40 21.13
CA LEU A 355 -41.31 13.79 21.62
C LEU A 355 -42.51 14.54 20.99
N LEU A 356 -42.73 14.33 19.68
CA LEU A 356 -43.83 14.97 18.96
C LEU A 356 -45.19 14.40 19.44
N PHE A 357 -45.37 13.08 19.53
CA PHE A 357 -46.63 12.48 19.88
C PHE A 357 -46.99 12.68 21.37
N VAL A 358 -46.02 12.57 22.29
CA VAL A 358 -46.20 12.88 23.71
C VAL A 358 -46.63 14.33 23.92
N SER A 359 -46.13 15.28 23.13
CA SER A 359 -46.52 16.70 23.19
C SER A 359 -48.00 16.90 22.87
N GLN A 360 -48.62 15.98 22.12
CA GLN A 360 -50.03 16.06 21.70
C GLN A 360 -51.03 15.52 22.74
N ILE A 361 -50.59 14.74 23.74
CA ILE A 361 -51.47 13.98 24.67
C ILE A 361 -51.59 14.62 26.08
N THR A 362 -50.92 15.75 26.35
CA THR A 362 -51.04 16.40 27.66
C THR A 362 -52.53 16.76 27.95
N PRO A 363 -53.11 16.23 29.06
CA PRO A 363 -54.50 16.43 29.35
C PRO A 363 -54.85 17.91 29.56
N GLU A 364 -56.08 18.28 29.18
CA GLU A 364 -56.63 19.62 29.37
C GLU A 364 -56.88 19.98 30.85
N ARG A 365 -55.89 19.84 31.70
CA ARG A 365 -55.97 20.57 32.99
C ARG A 365 -55.73 22.03 32.70
N ARG A 366 -56.76 22.81 32.65
CA ARG A 366 -56.80 24.28 32.75
C ARG A 366 -56.07 24.73 34.02
N GLY A 367 -54.76 24.53 34.09
CA GLY A 367 -53.93 25.19 35.06
C GLY A 367 -53.88 26.67 34.70
N ARG A 368 -54.48 27.53 35.51
CA ARG A 368 -54.46 29.00 35.37
C ARG A 368 -53.06 29.63 35.56
N GLY A 369 -51.95 28.81 35.57
CA GLY A 369 -50.56 29.24 35.75
C GLY A 369 -49.70 29.26 34.46
N LEU A 370 -48.53 29.86 34.56
CA LEU A 370 -47.53 29.95 33.48
C LEU A 370 -47.20 28.59 32.82
N SER A 371 -47.18 27.51 33.59
CA SER A 371 -46.96 26.13 33.10
C SER A 371 -48.03 25.61 32.17
N GLY A 372 -49.29 26.04 32.41
CA GLY A 372 -50.42 25.65 31.54
C GLY A 372 -50.38 26.36 30.19
N LYS A 373 -49.95 27.62 30.16
CA LYS A 373 -49.77 28.38 28.91
C LYS A 373 -48.59 27.88 28.10
N ILE A 374 -47.46 27.53 28.76
CA ILE A 374 -46.31 26.91 28.08
C ILE A 374 -46.66 25.55 27.46
N ASN A 375 -47.36 24.70 28.17
CA ASN A 375 -47.79 23.39 27.65
C ASN A 375 -48.76 23.50 26.46
N ALA A 376 -49.68 24.44 26.50
CA ALA A 376 -50.61 24.71 25.39
C ALA A 376 -49.88 25.30 24.18
N TRP A 377 -48.89 26.17 24.36
CA TRP A 377 -48.05 26.68 23.30
C TRP A 377 -47.18 25.58 22.67
N LEU A 378 -46.50 24.77 23.49
CA LEU A 378 -45.68 23.63 23.03
C LEU A 378 -46.54 22.65 22.22
N ARG A 379 -47.76 22.34 22.64
CA ARG A 379 -48.69 21.48 21.92
C ARG A 379 -49.02 21.99 20.52
N ARG A 380 -49.21 23.32 20.36
CA ARG A 380 -49.50 23.95 19.08
C ARG A 380 -48.30 24.07 18.17
N SER A 381 -47.14 24.40 18.75
CA SER A 381 -45.95 24.77 18.04
C SER A 381 -44.99 23.60 17.81
N ALA A 382 -45.06 22.50 18.60
CA ALA A 382 -44.13 21.35 18.45
C ALA A 382 -44.02 20.79 17.00
N PRO A 383 -45.14 20.57 16.25
CA PRO A 383 -45.02 20.11 14.88
C PRO A 383 -44.33 21.12 13.96
N ALA A 384 -44.64 22.40 14.14
CA ALA A 384 -44.02 23.44 13.33
C ALA A 384 -42.51 23.59 13.68
N ILE A 385 -42.19 23.57 15.00
CA ILE A 385 -40.78 23.58 15.46
C ILE A 385 -40.02 22.38 14.89
N LEU A 386 -40.59 21.19 14.95
CA LEU A 386 -39.93 20.00 14.39
C LEU A 386 -39.77 20.10 12.87
N ALA A 387 -40.77 20.60 12.15
CA ALA A 387 -40.70 20.81 10.71
C ALA A 387 -39.61 21.82 10.32
N ILE A 388 -39.55 22.97 11.02
CA ILE A 388 -38.52 23.99 10.79
C ILE A 388 -37.14 23.45 11.14
N ALA A 389 -36.99 22.82 12.31
CA ALA A 389 -35.72 22.19 12.73
C ALA A 389 -35.28 21.12 11.73
N SER A 390 -36.21 20.28 11.27
CA SER A 390 -35.94 19.29 10.21
C SER A 390 -35.43 19.94 8.93
N GLY A 391 -36.09 21.01 8.47
CA GLY A 391 -35.66 21.79 7.29
C GLY A 391 -34.23 22.36 7.47
N LEU A 392 -33.92 22.93 8.63
CA LEU A 392 -32.61 23.50 8.92
C LEU A 392 -31.51 22.40 8.96
N ILE A 393 -31.81 21.22 9.53
CA ILE A 393 -30.90 20.08 9.59
C ILE A 393 -30.63 19.55 8.17
N ILE A 394 -31.67 19.38 7.38
CA ILE A 394 -31.57 18.91 5.99
C ILE A 394 -30.72 19.88 5.15
N VAL A 395 -31.00 21.19 5.24
CA VAL A 395 -30.23 22.22 4.56
C VAL A 395 -28.78 22.23 5.06
N GLY A 396 -28.56 22.10 6.37
CA GLY A 396 -27.22 22.06 6.97
C GLY A 396 -26.40 20.84 6.50
N LEU A 397 -26.99 19.64 6.48
CA LEU A 397 -26.34 18.44 5.97
C LEU A 397 -26.04 18.53 4.48
N ALA A 398 -27.01 18.99 3.68
CA ALA A 398 -26.82 19.19 2.25
C ALA A 398 -25.72 20.23 1.96
N ALA A 399 -25.75 21.37 2.65
CA ALA A 399 -24.74 22.43 2.48
C ALA A 399 -23.32 21.97 2.88
N ARG A 400 -23.22 21.08 3.87
CA ARG A 400 -21.94 20.52 4.30
C ARG A 400 -21.41 19.45 3.35
N ASN A 401 -22.27 18.51 2.96
CA ASN A 401 -21.84 17.25 2.33
C ASN A 401 -21.91 17.31 0.79
N ALA A 402 -22.88 18.03 0.20
CA ALA A 402 -23.05 18.09 -1.26
C ALA A 402 -21.80 18.58 -2.00
N PRO A 403 -21.06 19.61 -1.56
CA PRO A 403 -19.84 20.02 -2.26
C PRO A 403 -18.80 18.90 -2.39
N ALA A 404 -18.62 18.09 -1.33
CA ALA A 404 -17.69 16.97 -1.33
C ALA A 404 -18.18 15.84 -2.25
N ILE A 405 -19.48 15.52 -2.23
CA ILE A 405 -20.11 14.52 -3.12
C ILE A 405 -19.97 14.96 -4.58
N PHE A 406 -20.32 16.21 -4.93
CA PHE A 406 -20.18 16.71 -6.28
C PHE A 406 -18.71 16.74 -6.74
N SER A 407 -17.78 17.10 -5.87
CA SER A 407 -16.36 17.06 -6.17
C SER A 407 -15.87 15.63 -6.44
N ALA A 408 -16.29 14.67 -5.64
CA ALA A 408 -15.94 13.26 -5.81
C ALA A 408 -16.54 12.66 -7.09
N ASN A 409 -17.76 13.05 -7.46
CA ASN A 409 -18.51 12.46 -8.58
C ASN A 409 -18.26 13.14 -9.94
N ARG A 410 -17.51 14.25 -9.99
CA ARG A 410 -17.14 14.97 -11.23
C ARG A 410 -16.04 14.29 -12.06
N GLN A 411 -15.77 13.03 -11.83
CA GLN A 411 -14.77 12.22 -12.57
C GLN A 411 -13.31 12.72 -12.46
N PRO A 412 -12.84 13.24 -11.31
CA PRO A 412 -11.47 13.73 -11.24
C PRO A 412 -10.46 12.59 -11.42
N LEU A 413 -10.79 11.36 -10.99
CA LEU A 413 -9.96 10.17 -11.14
C LEU A 413 -9.85 9.76 -12.62
N GLU A 414 -10.96 9.78 -13.35
CA GLU A 414 -11.00 9.48 -14.78
C GLU A 414 -10.22 10.50 -15.61
N ASN A 415 -10.17 11.76 -15.17
CA ASN A 415 -9.36 12.79 -15.83
C ASN A 415 -7.87 12.49 -15.79
N PHE A 416 -7.37 11.88 -14.73
CA PHE A 416 -5.98 11.39 -14.67
C PHE A 416 -5.76 10.27 -15.70
N GLY A 417 -6.64 9.29 -15.74
CA GLY A 417 -6.58 8.21 -16.75
C GLY A 417 -6.68 8.74 -18.19
N LYS A 418 -7.60 9.67 -18.44
CA LYS A 418 -7.74 10.31 -19.76
C LYS A 418 -6.50 11.08 -20.17
N LEU A 419 -5.78 11.70 -19.21
CA LEU A 419 -4.52 12.38 -19.50
C LEU A 419 -3.47 11.37 -19.99
N ALA A 420 -3.31 10.26 -19.29
CA ALA A 420 -2.38 9.20 -19.67
C ALA A 420 -2.75 8.52 -21.00
N VAL A 421 -4.05 8.27 -21.25
CA VAL A 421 -4.53 7.70 -22.52
C VAL A 421 -4.36 8.68 -23.70
N ALA A 422 -4.49 9.98 -23.46
CA ALA A 422 -4.28 11.00 -24.50
C ALA A 422 -2.81 11.13 -24.91
N SER A 423 -1.89 10.78 -24.02
CA SER A 423 -0.45 10.77 -24.28
C SER A 423 0.01 9.57 -25.13
N LEU A 424 -0.86 8.60 -25.41
CA LEU A 424 -0.47 7.42 -26.19
C LEU A 424 -0.60 7.69 -27.70
N PRO A 425 0.38 7.28 -28.52
CA PRO A 425 0.31 7.40 -29.96
C PRO A 425 -0.81 6.56 -30.58
N ALA A 426 -1.18 6.88 -31.82
CA ALA A 426 -2.07 6.02 -32.60
C ALA A 426 -1.32 4.73 -32.99
N GLY A 427 -1.87 3.56 -32.68
CA GLY A 427 -1.26 2.30 -33.11
C GLY A 427 -1.56 1.14 -32.16
N GLY A 428 -1.09 1.21 -30.94
CA GLY A 428 -1.22 0.15 -29.93
C GLY A 428 0.11 -0.21 -29.30
N GLY A 429 0.07 -0.96 -28.21
CA GLY A 429 1.25 -1.36 -27.47
C GLY A 429 0.95 -1.80 -26.04
N ILE A 430 1.97 -1.75 -25.21
CA ILE A 430 1.92 -2.19 -23.81
C ILE A 430 2.17 -0.99 -22.91
N VAL A 431 1.35 -0.84 -21.86
CA VAL A 431 1.57 0.16 -20.81
C VAL A 431 1.83 -0.55 -19.50
N LEU A 432 3.05 -0.44 -19.03
CA LEU A 432 3.49 -0.99 -17.75
C LEU A 432 3.15 -0.02 -16.61
N GLY A 433 2.93 -0.56 -15.43
CA GLY A 433 2.81 0.21 -14.20
C GLY A 433 3.08 -0.66 -12.98
N ASP A 434 3.49 -0.05 -11.90
CA ASP A 434 3.75 -0.69 -10.60
C ASP A 434 2.71 -0.34 -9.53
N ASP A 435 1.71 0.48 -9.87
CA ASP A 435 0.57 0.83 -9.02
C ASP A 435 -0.73 0.31 -9.65
N ALA A 436 -1.32 -0.71 -9.04
CA ALA A 436 -2.55 -1.34 -9.52
C ALA A 436 -3.72 -0.35 -9.60
N SER A 437 -3.78 0.66 -8.70
CA SER A 437 -4.85 1.66 -8.72
C SER A 437 -4.72 2.59 -9.93
N LYS A 438 -3.50 3.07 -10.23
CA LYS A 438 -3.23 3.91 -11.39
C LYS A 438 -3.51 3.14 -12.69
N LEU A 439 -3.09 1.87 -12.75
CA LEU A 439 -3.37 1.00 -13.91
C LEU A 439 -4.86 0.75 -14.11
N ALA A 440 -5.62 0.53 -13.03
CA ALA A 440 -7.06 0.34 -13.12
C ALA A 440 -7.78 1.62 -13.59
N VAL A 441 -7.33 2.80 -13.13
CA VAL A 441 -7.83 4.11 -13.62
C VAL A 441 -7.48 4.33 -15.10
N PHE A 442 -6.27 3.96 -15.49
CA PHE A 442 -5.85 3.99 -16.89
C PHE A 442 -6.72 3.06 -17.74
N GLN A 443 -6.98 1.83 -17.30
CA GLN A 443 -7.85 0.87 -18.01
C GLN A 443 -9.29 1.37 -18.09
N ALA A 444 -9.81 1.98 -17.02
CA ALA A 444 -11.14 2.60 -17.04
C ALA A 444 -11.25 3.69 -18.12
N ALA A 445 -10.25 4.57 -18.19
CA ALA A 445 -10.20 5.61 -19.20
C ALA A 445 -10.02 5.03 -20.63
N LEU A 446 -9.19 4.00 -20.76
CA LEU A 446 -8.97 3.30 -22.03
C LEU A 446 -10.25 2.63 -22.55
N SER A 447 -11.12 2.11 -21.67
CA SER A 447 -12.37 1.44 -22.04
C SER A 447 -13.37 2.34 -22.80
N HIS A 448 -13.22 3.64 -22.69
CA HIS A 448 -14.02 4.62 -23.44
C HIS A 448 -13.48 4.97 -24.85
N LYS A 449 -12.24 4.52 -25.17
CA LYS A 449 -11.62 4.77 -26.47
C LYS A 449 -11.96 3.63 -27.43
N SER A 450 -12.30 3.95 -28.67
CA SER A 450 -12.63 2.94 -29.71
C SER A 450 -11.50 1.97 -30.02
N GLU A 451 -10.25 2.38 -29.76
CA GLU A 451 -9.02 1.61 -29.97
C GLU A 451 -8.55 0.83 -28.75
N ASN A 452 -9.41 0.63 -27.75
CA ASN A 452 -9.02 0.01 -26.46
C ASN A 452 -8.38 -1.38 -26.61
N ARG A 453 -8.72 -2.13 -27.66
CA ARG A 453 -8.19 -3.48 -27.91
C ARG A 453 -6.73 -3.50 -28.41
N ARG A 454 -6.18 -2.36 -28.79
CA ARG A 454 -4.80 -2.23 -29.27
C ARG A 454 -3.79 -1.98 -28.15
N TRP A 455 -4.27 -1.55 -26.97
CA TRP A 455 -3.43 -1.24 -25.82
C TRP A 455 -3.66 -2.24 -24.68
N LEU A 456 -2.58 -2.73 -24.10
CA LEU A 456 -2.61 -3.64 -22.96
C LEU A 456 -1.97 -2.99 -21.74
N ALA A 457 -2.71 -2.86 -20.66
CA ALA A 457 -2.18 -2.43 -19.38
C ALA A 457 -1.64 -3.64 -18.60
N VAL A 458 -0.41 -3.54 -18.10
CA VAL A 458 0.32 -4.63 -17.46
C VAL A 458 0.87 -4.19 -16.11
N ASP A 459 0.47 -4.90 -15.06
CA ASP A 459 1.04 -4.76 -13.72
C ASP A 459 2.37 -5.49 -13.65
N ILE A 460 3.46 -4.74 -13.52
CA ILE A 460 4.81 -5.29 -13.49
C ILE A 460 5.09 -6.11 -12.23
N ARG A 461 4.39 -5.83 -11.12
CA ARG A 461 4.52 -6.58 -9.87
C ARG A 461 3.87 -7.97 -9.94
N SER A 462 2.80 -8.09 -10.73
CA SER A 462 2.13 -9.37 -10.96
C SER A 462 2.75 -10.18 -12.09
N LEU A 463 3.56 -9.56 -12.95
CA LEU A 463 4.16 -10.19 -14.13
C LEU A 463 5.04 -11.43 -13.84
N PRO A 464 5.75 -11.55 -12.68
CA PRO A 464 6.43 -12.80 -12.32
C PRO A 464 5.51 -14.01 -12.18
N LEU A 465 4.21 -13.80 -11.89
CA LEU A 465 3.25 -14.89 -11.65
C LEU A 465 2.79 -15.53 -12.96
N PRO A 466 2.90 -16.86 -13.12
CA PRO A 466 2.50 -17.56 -14.35
C PRO A 466 1.01 -17.43 -14.63
N GLU A 467 0.15 -17.38 -13.61
CA GLU A 467 -1.29 -17.22 -13.73
C GLU A 467 -1.67 -15.87 -14.34
N TYR A 468 -0.93 -14.82 -13.95
CA TYR A 468 -1.12 -13.48 -14.51
C TYR A 468 -0.72 -13.45 -15.99
N ARG A 469 0.43 -14.02 -16.34
CA ARG A 469 0.87 -14.11 -17.74
C ARG A 469 -0.08 -14.95 -18.58
N ALA A 470 -0.64 -16.03 -18.03
CA ALA A 470 -1.69 -16.79 -18.70
C ALA A 470 -2.97 -15.96 -18.93
N ALA A 471 -3.31 -15.07 -18.00
CA ALA A 471 -4.42 -14.15 -18.19
C ALA A 471 -4.13 -13.09 -19.26
N LEU A 472 -2.90 -12.58 -19.34
CA LEU A 472 -2.46 -11.64 -20.39
C LEU A 472 -2.44 -12.32 -21.76
N GLU A 473 -1.92 -13.55 -21.86
CA GLU A 473 -1.88 -14.33 -23.10
C GLU A 473 -3.28 -14.55 -23.71
N ARG A 474 -4.30 -14.77 -22.85
CA ARG A 474 -5.69 -14.89 -23.31
C ARG A 474 -6.28 -13.57 -23.82
N ARG A 475 -5.82 -12.44 -23.27
CA ARG A 475 -6.29 -11.10 -23.71
C ARG A 475 -5.63 -10.67 -25.01
N GLN A 476 -4.32 -10.88 -25.08
CA GLN A 476 -3.50 -10.53 -26.23
C GLN A 476 -2.30 -11.47 -26.29
N PRO A 477 -2.28 -12.42 -27.26
CA PRO A 477 -1.22 -13.42 -27.37
C PRO A 477 0.05 -12.79 -27.93
N LEU A 478 0.95 -12.38 -27.06
CA LEU A 478 2.25 -11.78 -27.36
C LEU A 478 3.43 -12.63 -26.84
N GLY A 479 3.17 -13.89 -26.47
CA GLY A 479 4.19 -14.76 -25.91
C GLY A 479 4.50 -14.54 -24.42
N TRP A 480 3.52 -14.09 -23.66
CA TRP A 480 3.64 -13.90 -22.20
C TRP A 480 3.95 -15.20 -21.46
N LEU A 481 3.40 -16.30 -21.95
CA LEU A 481 3.54 -17.62 -21.36
C LEU A 481 4.05 -18.62 -22.41
N THR A 482 5.33 -18.94 -22.35
CA THR A 482 5.99 -19.96 -23.18
C THR A 482 6.17 -21.25 -22.39
N ALA A 483 6.55 -22.34 -23.08
CA ALA A 483 6.88 -23.60 -22.40
C ALA A 483 8.04 -23.47 -21.42
N GLN A 484 8.96 -22.52 -21.67
CA GLN A 484 10.14 -22.25 -20.85
C GLN A 484 9.87 -21.40 -19.62
N ASN A 485 8.80 -20.56 -19.60
CA ASN A 485 8.50 -19.60 -18.52
C ASN A 485 7.20 -19.91 -17.76
N ARG A 486 6.85 -21.19 -17.61
CA ARG A 486 5.63 -21.62 -16.88
C ARG A 486 5.72 -21.49 -15.35
N GLN A 487 6.91 -21.24 -14.83
CA GLN A 487 7.15 -21.02 -13.40
C GLN A 487 7.18 -19.52 -13.07
N GLU A 488 7.28 -19.18 -11.79
CA GLU A 488 7.50 -17.83 -11.36
C GLU A 488 8.84 -17.30 -11.92
N LEU A 489 8.79 -16.13 -12.59
CA LEU A 489 9.97 -15.55 -13.23
C LEU A 489 10.91 -14.93 -12.21
N LYS A 490 12.18 -15.26 -12.34
CA LYS A 490 13.28 -14.54 -11.66
C LYS A 490 13.56 -13.21 -12.37
N PRO A 491 14.24 -12.26 -11.70
CA PRO A 491 14.51 -10.93 -12.28
C PRO A 491 15.16 -10.95 -13.67
N LEU A 492 16.11 -11.86 -13.92
CA LEU A 492 16.77 -11.98 -15.23
C LEU A 492 15.83 -12.50 -16.32
N GLU A 493 14.98 -13.48 -15.99
CA GLU A 493 14.00 -14.04 -16.91
C GLU A 493 12.91 -12.99 -17.25
N MET A 494 12.55 -12.18 -16.28
CA MET A 494 11.64 -11.06 -16.45
C MET A 494 12.24 -10.00 -17.40
N LEU A 495 13.52 -9.68 -17.22
CA LEU A 495 14.24 -8.77 -18.11
C LEU A 495 14.25 -9.29 -19.55
N HIS A 496 14.48 -10.59 -19.72
CA HIS A 496 14.44 -11.24 -21.03
C HIS A 496 13.06 -11.13 -21.69
N LEU A 497 11.99 -11.39 -20.93
CA LEU A 497 10.62 -11.23 -21.40
C LEU A 497 10.33 -9.79 -21.83
N LEU A 498 10.69 -8.81 -21.02
CA LEU A 498 10.50 -7.39 -21.35
C LEU A 498 11.29 -6.98 -22.60
N ASN A 499 12.51 -7.51 -22.76
CA ASN A 499 13.30 -7.30 -23.97
C ASN A 499 12.59 -7.84 -25.22
N GLN A 500 12.10 -9.08 -25.18
CA GLN A 500 11.36 -9.66 -26.32
C GLN A 500 10.14 -8.83 -26.70
N LEU A 501 9.37 -8.40 -25.70
CA LEU A 501 8.18 -7.57 -25.92
C LEU A 501 8.51 -6.19 -26.50
N ALA A 502 9.58 -5.55 -26.03
CA ALA A 502 9.99 -4.22 -26.47
C ALA A 502 10.60 -4.20 -27.90
N HIS A 503 11.10 -5.35 -28.40
CA HIS A 503 11.53 -5.47 -29.81
C HIS A 503 10.37 -5.49 -30.79
N THR A 504 9.20 -5.96 -30.38
CA THR A 504 8.04 -6.17 -31.27
C THR A 504 6.90 -5.21 -31.02
N ASN A 505 6.90 -4.52 -29.88
CA ASN A 505 5.82 -3.61 -29.46
C ASN A 505 6.38 -2.31 -28.92
N HIS A 506 5.57 -1.24 -29.00
CA HIS A 506 5.81 -0.05 -28.22
C HIS A 506 5.48 -0.31 -26.76
N VAL A 507 6.44 -0.09 -25.87
CA VAL A 507 6.29 -0.27 -24.43
C VAL A 507 6.38 1.07 -23.74
N PHE A 508 5.31 1.44 -23.03
CA PHE A 508 5.22 2.65 -22.24
C PHE A 508 5.20 2.30 -20.75
N TYR A 509 5.56 3.24 -19.93
CA TYR A 509 5.49 3.14 -18.48
C TYR A 509 4.68 4.30 -17.89
N LEU A 510 3.73 3.97 -17.04
CA LEU A 510 2.89 4.95 -16.35
C LEU A 510 3.63 5.44 -15.09
N GLN A 511 4.19 6.63 -15.12
CA GLN A 511 4.98 7.24 -14.04
C GLN A 511 6.19 6.35 -13.61
N PRO A 512 7.24 6.26 -14.45
CA PRO A 512 8.41 5.45 -14.13
C PRO A 512 9.12 5.98 -12.89
N THR A 513 9.52 5.04 -12.01
CA THR A 513 10.30 5.35 -10.81
C THR A 513 11.70 4.75 -10.96
N PRO A 514 12.79 5.51 -10.79
CA PRO A 514 14.14 4.97 -10.81
C PRO A 514 14.33 3.84 -9.79
N GLY A 515 15.31 2.96 -10.00
CA GLY A 515 15.64 1.89 -9.06
C GLY A 515 15.01 0.53 -9.37
N HIS A 516 14.52 0.32 -10.59
CA HIS A 516 14.17 -1.01 -11.09
C HIS A 516 15.29 -1.59 -11.94
N TYR A 517 15.57 -2.91 -11.81
CA TYR A 517 16.64 -3.59 -12.54
C TYR A 517 16.53 -3.52 -14.07
N PHE A 518 15.33 -3.42 -14.62
CA PHE A 518 15.14 -3.32 -16.09
C PHE A 518 15.61 -1.98 -16.67
N PHE A 519 15.79 -0.92 -15.86
CA PHE A 519 16.42 0.31 -16.30
C PHE A 519 17.94 0.17 -16.57
N GLU A 520 18.52 -1.00 -16.33
CA GLU A 520 19.85 -1.32 -16.86
C GLU A 520 19.84 -1.51 -18.39
N GLN A 521 18.71 -1.80 -19.00
CA GLN A 521 18.58 -2.01 -20.46
C GLN A 521 17.72 -0.95 -21.13
N PHE A 522 16.81 -0.31 -20.39
CA PHE A 522 15.90 0.67 -20.93
C PHE A 522 16.07 2.02 -20.24
N TYR A 523 15.90 3.08 -21.02
CA TYR A 523 15.67 4.41 -20.43
C TYR A 523 14.24 4.86 -20.69
N PRO A 524 13.57 5.53 -19.70
CA PRO A 524 12.25 6.08 -19.88
C PRO A 524 12.36 7.42 -20.63
N GLN A 525 11.95 7.45 -21.88
CA GLN A 525 11.85 8.69 -22.65
C GLN A 525 10.51 9.35 -22.36
N PRO A 526 10.48 10.58 -21.80
CA PRO A 526 9.23 11.27 -21.51
C PRO A 526 8.36 11.45 -22.74
N HIS A 527 7.09 11.12 -22.63
CA HIS A 527 6.06 11.28 -23.64
C HIS A 527 4.79 11.79 -22.96
N ASP A 528 4.74 13.09 -22.67
CA ASP A 528 3.66 13.74 -21.93
C ASP A 528 3.46 13.14 -20.52
N ALA A 529 2.30 12.49 -20.26
CA ALA A 529 1.97 11.89 -18.96
C ALA A 529 2.47 10.44 -18.79
N VAL A 530 3.11 9.88 -19.80
CA VAL A 530 3.71 8.53 -19.78
C VAL A 530 5.18 8.61 -20.25
N ALA A 531 5.92 7.52 -20.10
CA ALA A 531 7.28 7.44 -20.64
C ALA A 531 7.41 6.23 -21.57
N GLU A 532 7.97 6.39 -22.74
CA GLU A 532 8.30 5.28 -23.64
C GLU A 532 9.61 4.62 -23.20
N LEU A 533 9.63 3.31 -23.05
CA LEU A 533 10.85 2.56 -22.74
C LEU A 533 11.64 2.33 -24.04
N LYS A 534 12.80 2.97 -24.12
CA LYS A 534 13.73 2.84 -25.25
C LYS A 534 14.97 2.07 -24.83
N PHE A 535 15.53 1.30 -25.75
CA PHE A 535 16.83 0.66 -25.54
C PHE A 535 17.95 1.70 -25.55
N TYR A 536 18.96 1.48 -24.70
CA TYR A 536 20.21 2.21 -24.82
C TYR A 536 20.97 1.79 -26.08
N GLU A 537 21.55 2.76 -26.76
CA GLU A 537 22.50 2.46 -27.83
C GLU A 537 23.81 1.87 -27.27
N LYS A 538 24.59 1.26 -28.13
CA LYS A 538 25.88 0.65 -27.75
C LYS A 538 26.79 1.75 -27.15
N ASN A 539 27.29 1.51 -25.94
CA ASN A 539 28.13 2.45 -25.16
C ASN A 539 27.40 3.66 -24.55
N GLN A 540 26.08 3.76 -24.67
CA GLN A 540 25.33 4.83 -24.04
C GLN A 540 25.02 4.45 -22.56
N THR A 541 25.35 5.36 -21.64
CA THR A 541 25.09 5.17 -20.20
C THR A 541 23.85 5.90 -19.72
N SER A 542 23.41 6.96 -20.40
CA SER A 542 22.21 7.74 -20.06
C SER A 542 21.32 7.95 -21.29
N GLY A 543 20.04 8.19 -21.09
CA GLY A 543 19.14 8.61 -22.16
C GLY A 543 19.57 9.95 -22.77
N PRO A 544 19.20 10.24 -24.02
CA PRO A 544 19.51 11.53 -24.63
C PRO A 544 18.77 12.66 -23.88
N PRO A 545 19.36 13.86 -23.79
CA PRO A 545 18.69 15.01 -23.22
C PRO A 545 17.45 15.37 -24.07
N LEU A 546 16.47 16.03 -23.44
CA LEU A 546 15.28 16.47 -24.13
C LEU A 546 15.61 17.42 -25.29
N SER A 547 15.08 17.13 -26.46
CA SER A 547 15.24 18.03 -27.61
C SER A 547 14.42 19.33 -27.42
N PRO A 548 14.85 20.48 -27.94
CA PRO A 548 14.10 21.74 -27.82
C PRO A 548 12.64 21.64 -28.27
N PRO A 549 12.29 20.94 -29.37
CA PRO A 549 10.90 20.73 -29.75
C PRO A 549 10.12 19.89 -28.73
N ALA A 550 10.75 18.88 -28.12
CA ALA A 550 10.11 18.04 -27.09
C ALA A 550 9.82 18.85 -25.82
N VAL A 551 10.72 19.74 -25.42
CA VAL A 551 10.49 20.68 -24.30
C VAL A 551 9.29 21.59 -24.58
N VAL A 552 9.22 22.21 -25.76
CA VAL A 552 8.10 23.10 -26.10
C VAL A 552 6.76 22.35 -26.14
N ALA A 553 6.74 21.14 -26.70
CA ALA A 553 5.53 20.33 -26.76
C ALA A 553 5.10 19.87 -25.35
N GLY A 554 6.04 19.41 -24.52
CA GLY A 554 5.77 19.01 -23.16
C GLY A 554 5.28 20.17 -22.28
N GLU A 555 5.92 21.35 -22.36
CA GLU A 555 5.46 22.53 -21.61
C GLU A 555 4.03 22.90 -21.98
N LYS A 556 3.69 22.94 -23.27
CA LYS A 556 2.33 23.19 -23.73
C LYS A 556 1.33 22.15 -23.20
N PHE A 557 1.71 20.87 -23.22
CA PHE A 557 0.88 19.78 -22.69
C PHE A 557 0.61 19.97 -21.20
N TRP A 558 1.66 20.24 -20.40
CA TRP A 558 1.53 20.38 -18.95
C TRP A 558 0.81 21.67 -18.55
N ASP A 559 0.94 22.77 -19.30
CA ASP A 559 0.16 23.99 -19.08
C ASP A 559 -1.33 23.76 -19.34
N ASP A 560 -1.66 23.11 -20.45
CA ASP A 560 -3.04 22.71 -20.78
C ASP A 560 -3.62 21.77 -19.72
N ALA A 561 -2.84 20.79 -19.25
CA ALA A 561 -3.24 19.85 -18.20
C ALA A 561 -3.43 20.57 -16.85
N TRP A 562 -2.55 21.53 -16.52
CA TRP A 562 -2.67 22.33 -15.31
C TRP A 562 -3.99 23.10 -15.29
N GLN A 563 -4.25 23.91 -16.30
CA GLN A 563 -5.43 24.77 -16.36
C GLN A 563 -6.73 23.96 -16.37
N LYS A 564 -6.80 22.88 -17.14
CA LYS A 564 -8.05 22.15 -17.36
C LYS A 564 -8.36 21.10 -16.29
N LYS A 565 -7.33 20.50 -15.68
CA LYS A 565 -7.49 19.29 -14.84
C LYS A 565 -6.88 19.38 -13.44
N MET A 566 -5.75 20.09 -13.27
CA MET A 566 -4.99 20.08 -12.03
C MET A 566 -5.31 21.27 -11.13
N GLU A 567 -5.43 22.47 -11.68
CA GLU A 567 -5.77 23.67 -10.92
C GLU A 567 -7.07 23.53 -10.12
N PRO A 568 -8.15 22.92 -10.65
CA PRO A 568 -9.35 22.66 -9.86
C PRO A 568 -9.15 21.71 -8.69
N VAL A 569 -8.10 20.86 -8.73
CA VAL A 569 -7.73 19.93 -7.64
C VAL A 569 -6.84 20.63 -6.60
N SER A 570 -5.98 21.56 -7.03
CA SER A 570 -5.05 22.29 -6.16
C SER A 570 -5.74 23.35 -5.30
N GLN A 571 -6.89 23.88 -5.75
CA GLN A 571 -7.58 24.93 -5.01
C GLN A 571 -8.49 24.36 -3.92
N PRO A 572 -8.28 24.68 -2.65
CA PRO A 572 -9.19 24.32 -1.56
C PRO A 572 -10.42 25.27 -1.58
N GLY A 573 -11.30 25.10 -2.56
CA GLY A 573 -12.51 25.91 -2.69
C GLY A 573 -12.29 27.30 -3.32
N PRO A 574 -13.34 28.11 -3.50
CA PRO A 574 -13.23 29.42 -4.13
C PRO A 574 -12.22 30.31 -3.40
N GLN A 575 -11.28 30.90 -4.13
CA GLN A 575 -10.19 31.76 -3.60
C GLN A 575 -10.68 32.93 -2.74
N ARG A 576 -11.94 33.33 -2.91
CA ARG A 576 -12.65 34.23 -1.99
C ARG A 576 -13.90 33.49 -1.52
N PRO A 577 -13.87 32.89 -0.31
CA PRO A 577 -15.07 32.29 0.23
C PRO A 577 -16.18 33.32 0.26
N SER A 578 -17.34 32.99 -0.33
CA SER A 578 -18.53 33.83 -0.27
C SER A 578 -18.82 34.25 1.17
N ALA A 579 -19.49 35.37 1.39
CA ALA A 579 -19.85 35.77 2.75
C ALA A 579 -20.57 34.65 3.52
N TRP A 580 -21.40 33.88 2.81
CA TRP A 580 -22.06 32.67 3.33
C TRP A 580 -21.06 31.57 3.72
N ALA A 581 -20.06 31.27 2.91
CA ALA A 581 -19.03 30.27 3.22
C ALA A 581 -18.15 30.68 4.44
N LYS A 582 -17.93 32.00 4.64
CA LYS A 582 -17.25 32.52 5.83
C LYS A 582 -18.09 32.36 7.09
N ILE A 583 -19.41 32.67 7.02
CA ILE A 583 -20.33 32.57 8.16
C ILE A 583 -20.56 31.07 8.50
N SER A 584 -20.88 30.24 7.50
CA SER A 584 -21.07 28.80 7.72
C SER A 584 -19.81 28.12 8.22
N GLY A 585 -18.62 28.47 7.70
CA GLY A 585 -17.35 27.93 8.17
C GLY A 585 -17.00 28.30 9.63
N LYS A 586 -17.36 29.52 10.09
CA LYS A 586 -17.24 29.91 11.50
C LYS A 586 -18.23 29.14 12.38
N LEU A 587 -19.48 28.99 11.93
CA LEU A 587 -20.51 28.26 12.65
C LEU A 587 -20.13 26.77 12.78
N PHE A 588 -19.75 26.13 11.70
CA PHE A 588 -19.36 24.72 11.72
C PHE A 588 -18.15 24.47 12.63
N ARG A 589 -17.10 25.30 12.57
CA ARG A 589 -15.96 25.19 13.49
C ARG A 589 -16.36 25.31 14.97
N ARG A 590 -17.33 26.18 15.30
CA ARG A 590 -17.82 26.34 16.67
C ARG A 590 -18.49 25.06 17.21
N PHE A 591 -19.07 24.24 16.34
CA PHE A 591 -19.69 22.96 16.70
C PHE A 591 -18.78 21.76 16.45
N CYS A 592 -17.47 21.96 16.29
CA CYS A 592 -16.49 20.92 15.95
C CYS A 592 -16.82 20.15 14.64
N LEU A 593 -17.49 20.83 13.69
CA LEU A 593 -17.85 20.30 12.37
C LEU A 593 -16.83 20.82 11.37
N GLU A 594 -15.84 20.00 11.04
CA GLU A 594 -14.87 20.33 9.98
C GLU A 594 -15.50 20.10 8.60
N PRO A 595 -15.12 20.90 7.57
CA PRO A 595 -15.51 20.58 6.21
C PRO A 595 -14.97 19.20 5.84
N VAL A 596 -15.78 18.40 5.16
CA VAL A 596 -15.34 17.07 4.69
C VAL A 596 -14.30 17.28 3.59
N PRO A 597 -13.03 16.92 3.81
CA PRO A 597 -12.05 16.99 2.74
C PRO A 597 -12.44 15.97 1.67
N ALA A 598 -12.36 16.34 0.39
CA ALA A 598 -12.54 15.37 -0.69
C ALA A 598 -11.38 14.36 -0.68
N PRO A 599 -11.59 13.09 -0.26
CA PRO A 599 -10.47 12.13 -0.08
C PRO A 599 -9.72 11.89 -1.38
N GLN A 600 -10.43 11.96 -2.52
CA GLN A 600 -9.86 11.77 -3.86
C GLN A 600 -8.95 12.92 -4.27
N SER A 601 -9.20 14.15 -3.83
CA SER A 601 -8.38 15.29 -4.20
C SER A 601 -6.95 15.19 -3.64
N ARG A 602 -6.76 14.65 -2.43
CA ARG A 602 -5.42 14.44 -1.85
C ARG A 602 -4.64 13.40 -2.64
N LEU A 603 -5.26 12.27 -2.97
CA LEU A 603 -4.60 11.21 -3.72
C LEU A 603 -4.24 11.68 -5.14
N LEU A 604 -5.20 12.30 -5.83
CA LEU A 604 -4.97 12.85 -7.17
C LEU A 604 -3.95 13.97 -7.15
N GLY A 605 -3.99 14.84 -6.15
CA GLY A 605 -2.98 15.86 -5.92
C GLY A 605 -1.59 15.24 -5.81
N SER A 606 -1.44 14.12 -5.08
CA SER A 606 -0.16 13.42 -5.00
C SER A 606 0.26 12.81 -6.33
N TRP A 607 -0.65 12.19 -7.10
CA TRP A 607 -0.33 11.60 -8.41
C TRP A 607 0.10 12.66 -9.44
N TYR A 608 -0.64 13.76 -9.52
CA TYR A 608 -0.28 14.88 -10.39
C TYR A 608 1.01 15.56 -9.94
N SER A 609 1.21 15.71 -8.63
CA SER A 609 2.44 16.25 -8.03
C SER A 609 3.67 15.44 -8.44
N ILE A 610 3.58 14.10 -8.40
CA ILE A 610 4.64 13.21 -8.88
C ILE A 610 4.89 13.39 -10.38
N SER A 611 3.85 13.53 -11.20
CA SER A 611 4.01 13.73 -12.65
C SER A 611 4.71 15.05 -12.97
N LEU A 612 4.34 16.14 -12.28
CA LEU A 612 4.98 17.45 -12.46
C LEU A 612 6.40 17.49 -11.93
N ASP A 613 6.68 16.81 -10.82
CA ASP A 613 8.03 16.66 -10.29
C ASP A 613 8.93 15.89 -11.26
N ASN A 614 8.43 14.77 -11.82
CA ASN A 614 9.14 14.02 -12.87
C ASN A 614 9.52 14.93 -14.07
N TRP A 615 8.55 15.70 -14.57
CA TRP A 615 8.80 16.61 -15.69
C TRP A 615 9.76 17.73 -15.30
N GLY A 616 9.64 18.28 -14.08
CA GLY A 616 10.54 19.27 -13.53
C GLY A 616 11.99 18.78 -13.44
N VAL A 617 12.20 17.52 -13.03
CA VAL A 617 13.53 16.87 -12.99
C VAL A 617 14.11 16.75 -14.40
N GLU A 618 13.32 16.34 -15.39
CA GLU A 618 13.80 16.24 -16.78
C GLU A 618 14.16 17.61 -17.37
N LEU A 619 13.40 18.65 -17.05
CA LEU A 619 13.74 20.04 -17.43
C LEU A 619 15.03 20.51 -16.75
N GLN A 620 15.20 20.25 -15.45
CA GLN A 620 16.40 20.60 -14.71
C GLN A 620 17.65 19.89 -15.26
N ARG A 621 17.54 18.61 -15.59
CA ARG A 621 18.60 17.83 -16.25
C ARG A 621 18.96 18.37 -17.63
N SER A 622 17.99 18.96 -18.34
CA SER A 622 18.19 19.60 -19.64
C SER A 622 18.63 21.06 -19.56
N GLY A 623 18.93 21.57 -18.35
CA GLY A 623 19.38 22.94 -18.10
C GLY A 623 18.26 23.99 -18.16
N ARG A 624 16.99 23.59 -18.23
CA ARG A 624 15.82 24.48 -18.26
C ARG A 624 15.39 24.82 -16.84
N LEU A 625 16.23 25.54 -16.10
CA LEU A 625 16.03 25.79 -14.68
C LEU A 625 14.79 26.64 -14.33
N PRO A 626 14.43 27.70 -15.08
CA PRO A 626 13.22 28.49 -14.78
C PRO A 626 11.93 27.67 -14.97
N GLU A 627 11.86 26.91 -16.08
CA GLU A 627 10.70 26.04 -16.37
C GLU A 627 10.60 24.93 -15.31
N ALA A 628 11.70 24.29 -14.95
CA ALA A 628 11.76 23.27 -13.88
C ALA A 628 11.23 23.82 -12.55
N ARG A 629 11.68 25.02 -12.16
CA ARG A 629 11.19 25.70 -10.95
C ARG A 629 9.68 25.83 -10.94
N HIS A 630 9.12 26.28 -12.05
CA HIS A 630 7.66 26.44 -12.17
C HIS A 630 6.92 25.13 -11.96
N ARG A 631 7.43 24.02 -12.49
CA ARG A 631 6.81 22.68 -12.31
C ARG A 631 6.94 22.18 -10.87
N PHE A 632 8.05 22.39 -10.20
CA PHE A 632 8.21 22.05 -8.77
C PHE A 632 7.26 22.87 -7.88
N GLU A 633 7.08 24.16 -8.16
CA GLU A 633 6.11 25.02 -7.46
C GLU A 633 4.67 24.51 -7.66
N GLN A 634 4.30 24.12 -8.88
CA GLN A 634 3.00 23.51 -9.18
C GLN A 634 2.82 22.16 -8.48
N ALA A 635 3.87 21.32 -8.44
CA ALA A 635 3.84 20.04 -7.72
C ALA A 635 3.57 20.23 -6.22
N LEU A 636 4.20 21.22 -5.60
CA LEU A 636 3.96 21.57 -4.18
C LEU A 636 2.59 22.21 -3.96
N ALA A 637 2.05 22.94 -4.91
CA ALA A 637 0.68 23.48 -4.82
C ALA A 637 -0.38 22.37 -4.82
N LEU A 638 -0.11 21.24 -5.50
CA LEU A 638 -0.98 20.05 -5.49
C LEU A 638 -0.80 19.18 -4.25
N ASN A 639 0.44 19.02 -3.78
CA ASN A 639 0.79 18.23 -2.61
C ASN A 639 1.93 18.86 -1.81
N THR A 640 1.58 19.60 -0.77
CA THR A 640 2.55 20.25 0.12
C THR A 640 3.47 19.27 0.86
N ASN A 641 3.09 17.98 0.91
CA ASN A 641 3.88 16.91 1.52
C ASN A 641 4.81 16.22 0.52
N ASN A 642 4.91 16.70 -0.73
CA ASN A 642 5.87 16.20 -1.70
C ASN A 642 7.26 16.77 -1.40
N TRP A 643 8.00 16.05 -0.55
CA TRP A 643 9.33 16.46 -0.14
C TRP A 643 10.38 16.30 -1.25
N ALA A 644 10.18 15.43 -2.27
CA ALA A 644 11.04 15.38 -3.45
C ALA A 644 10.96 16.69 -4.22
N ALA A 645 9.77 17.16 -4.55
CA ALA A 645 9.57 18.45 -5.21
C ALA A 645 10.12 19.63 -4.39
N ALA A 646 10.03 19.57 -3.05
CA ALA A 646 10.57 20.61 -2.16
C ALA A 646 12.10 20.65 -2.22
N ILE A 647 12.77 19.50 -2.16
CA ILE A 647 14.23 19.40 -2.26
C ILE A 647 14.70 19.80 -3.66
N ASN A 648 14.02 19.33 -4.71
CA ASN A 648 14.32 19.68 -6.09
C ASN A 648 14.18 21.20 -6.33
N LEU A 649 13.14 21.83 -5.77
CA LEU A 649 12.94 23.28 -5.84
C LEU A 649 14.06 24.05 -5.13
N GLN A 650 14.48 23.59 -3.96
CA GLN A 650 15.59 24.20 -3.22
C GLN A 650 16.92 24.06 -4.00
N CYS A 651 17.19 22.86 -4.51
CA CYS A 651 18.36 22.61 -5.37
C CYS A 651 18.33 23.51 -6.61
N ASN A 652 17.21 23.57 -7.33
CA ASN A 652 16.99 24.40 -8.50
C ASN A 652 17.23 25.89 -8.21
N THR A 653 16.72 26.39 -7.08
CA THR A 653 16.90 27.77 -6.65
C THR A 653 18.38 28.10 -6.44
N ASN A 654 19.15 27.18 -5.85
CA ASN A 654 20.59 27.34 -5.67
C ASN A 654 21.33 27.31 -7.02
N LEU A 655 20.94 26.42 -7.93
CA LEU A 655 21.51 26.36 -9.28
C LEU A 655 21.28 27.65 -10.08
N GLN A 656 20.06 28.22 -10.02
CA GLN A 656 19.74 29.50 -10.68
C GLN A 656 20.53 30.68 -10.08
N ALA A 657 20.79 30.64 -8.77
CA ALA A 657 21.61 31.65 -8.09
C ALA A 657 23.11 31.50 -8.34
N GLY A 658 23.54 30.43 -9.02
CA GLY A 658 24.96 30.12 -9.22
C GLY A 658 25.67 29.67 -7.93
N ASN A 659 24.92 29.25 -6.91
CA ASN A 659 25.49 28.76 -5.67
C ASN A 659 26.15 27.39 -5.89
N LYS A 660 27.35 27.21 -5.33
CA LYS A 660 28.00 25.90 -5.32
C LYS A 660 27.22 24.92 -4.41
N LEU A 661 26.83 23.81 -4.99
CA LEU A 661 26.22 22.71 -4.23
C LEU A 661 27.32 21.80 -3.67
N SER A 662 27.03 21.13 -2.57
CA SER A 662 27.95 20.21 -1.90
C SER A 662 27.21 18.96 -1.41
N LEU A 663 27.94 17.98 -0.89
CA LEU A 663 27.36 16.82 -0.21
C LEU A 663 27.16 17.06 1.31
N ALA A 664 26.96 18.31 1.71
CA ALA A 664 26.63 18.62 3.12
C ALA A 664 25.33 17.92 3.53
N GLY A 665 25.29 17.30 4.72
CA GLY A 665 24.16 16.52 5.19
C GLY A 665 24.14 15.05 4.76
N LEU A 666 25.18 14.57 4.10
CA LEU A 666 25.29 13.16 3.67
C LEU A 666 25.07 12.18 4.84
N GLU A 667 25.69 12.43 6.01
CA GLU A 667 25.59 11.56 7.19
C GLU A 667 24.15 11.47 7.71
N GLU A 668 23.42 12.60 7.74
CA GLU A 668 22.02 12.63 8.16
C GLU A 668 21.16 11.83 7.18
N MET A 669 21.39 12.01 5.88
CA MET A 669 20.63 11.31 4.85
C MET A 669 20.96 9.80 4.80
N VAL A 670 22.20 9.40 5.03
CA VAL A 670 22.58 7.98 5.20
C VAL A 670 21.82 7.36 6.38
N GLY A 671 21.68 8.08 7.49
CA GLY A 671 20.89 7.63 8.63
C GLY A 671 19.40 7.44 8.30
N ARG A 672 18.86 8.27 7.40
CA ARG A 672 17.45 8.25 7.00
C ARG A 672 17.15 7.21 5.91
N PHE A 673 18.04 7.06 4.92
CA PHE A 673 17.88 6.15 3.77
C PHE A 673 19.00 5.11 3.76
N LYS A 674 18.80 4.04 4.53
CA LYS A 674 19.83 3.02 4.75
C LYS A 674 20.12 2.15 3.51
N ASP A 675 19.15 2.00 2.61
CA ASP A 675 19.22 1.07 1.48
C ASP A 675 18.30 1.47 0.31
N LEU A 676 18.45 0.77 -0.80
CA LEU A 676 17.64 0.97 -2.01
C LEU A 676 16.13 0.83 -1.80
N PRO A 677 15.60 -0.15 -1.03
CA PRO A 677 14.17 -0.24 -0.76
C PRO A 677 13.58 1.02 -0.10
N HIS A 678 14.27 1.65 0.83
CA HIS A 678 13.81 2.89 1.47
C HIS A 678 13.80 4.07 0.49
N LEU A 679 14.85 4.22 -0.33
CA LEU A 679 14.91 5.22 -1.39
C LEU A 679 13.82 5.00 -2.45
N ALA A 680 13.62 3.75 -2.88
CA ALA A 680 12.58 3.39 -3.85
C ALA A 680 11.17 3.70 -3.32
N LEU A 681 10.90 3.38 -2.05
CA LEU A 681 9.61 3.71 -1.41
C LEU A 681 9.37 5.22 -1.38
N ALA A 682 10.41 5.99 -1.08
CA ALA A 682 10.35 7.45 -1.08
C ALA A 682 10.06 8.01 -2.48
N MET A 683 10.78 7.55 -3.50
CA MET A 683 10.57 7.96 -4.89
C MET A 683 9.19 7.55 -5.42
N ASN A 684 8.68 6.39 -5.05
CA ASN A 684 7.33 5.94 -5.42
C ASN A 684 6.23 6.84 -4.83
N SER A 685 6.47 7.43 -3.66
CA SER A 685 5.49 8.26 -2.96
C SER A 685 5.56 9.75 -3.33
N CYS A 686 6.74 10.24 -3.76
CA CYS A 686 6.98 11.68 -3.95
C CYS A 686 7.51 12.05 -5.34
N GLY A 687 8.11 11.13 -6.07
CA GLY A 687 8.79 11.38 -7.33
C GLY A 687 10.32 11.28 -7.23
N PRO A 688 11.05 11.49 -8.34
CA PRO A 688 12.49 11.39 -8.38
C PRO A 688 13.18 12.58 -7.72
N PHE A 689 14.40 12.36 -7.28
CA PHE A 689 15.28 13.40 -6.76
C PHE A 689 16.31 13.82 -7.81
N ASP A 690 16.62 15.10 -7.85
CA ASP A 690 17.71 15.66 -8.66
C ASP A 690 18.53 16.66 -7.82
N GLU A 691 19.08 16.13 -6.72
CA GLU A 691 19.89 16.84 -5.71
C GLU A 691 21.15 16.00 -5.43
N PRO A 692 22.34 16.61 -5.22
CA PRO A 692 23.61 15.90 -5.23
C PRO A 692 23.72 14.78 -4.18
N VAL A 693 23.26 14.99 -2.93
CA VAL A 693 23.35 13.98 -1.86
C VAL A 693 22.49 12.75 -2.19
N LEU A 694 21.27 12.99 -2.64
CA LEU A 694 20.32 11.91 -2.95
C LEU A 694 20.70 11.15 -4.23
N CYS A 695 21.24 11.86 -5.25
CA CYS A 695 21.82 11.22 -6.42
C CYS A 695 23.01 10.33 -6.03
N PHE A 696 23.91 10.82 -5.16
CA PHE A 696 25.02 10.02 -4.66
C PHE A 696 24.56 8.78 -3.91
N LEU A 697 23.62 8.92 -2.97
CA LEU A 697 23.05 7.78 -2.21
C LEU A 697 22.37 6.76 -3.12
N LEU A 698 21.60 7.22 -4.10
CA LEU A 698 20.95 6.33 -5.06
C LEU A 698 21.99 5.60 -5.92
N GLY A 699 23.06 6.29 -6.34
CA GLY A 699 24.18 5.69 -7.05
C GLY A 699 24.85 4.59 -6.23
N ARG A 700 25.16 4.84 -4.95
CA ARG A 700 25.74 3.83 -4.04
C ARG A 700 24.78 2.65 -3.80
N ALA A 701 23.50 2.92 -3.65
CA ALA A 701 22.48 1.87 -3.48
C ALA A 701 22.35 1.00 -4.75
N CYS A 702 22.37 1.59 -5.95
CA CYS A 702 22.41 0.86 -7.23
C CYS A 702 23.69 0.05 -7.38
N GLN A 703 24.83 0.56 -6.92
CA GLN A 703 26.12 -0.16 -6.93
C GLN A 703 26.05 -1.43 -6.07
N GLN A 704 25.46 -1.34 -4.88
CA GLN A 704 25.24 -2.49 -4.00
C GLN A 704 24.27 -3.51 -4.60
N ALA A 705 23.25 -3.04 -5.32
CA ALA A 705 22.29 -3.89 -6.02
C ALA A 705 22.86 -4.55 -7.30
N GLY A 706 24.08 -4.17 -7.73
CA GLY A 706 24.70 -4.71 -8.95
C GLY A 706 24.15 -4.10 -10.24
N TRP A 707 23.72 -2.83 -10.22
CA TRP A 707 23.17 -2.08 -11.36
C TRP A 707 24.15 -1.01 -11.87
N PRO A 708 25.14 -1.40 -12.69
CA PRO A 708 26.27 -0.51 -13.03
C PRO A 708 25.85 0.71 -13.83
N ARG A 709 24.88 0.59 -14.75
CA ARG A 709 24.45 1.71 -15.58
C ARG A 709 23.75 2.79 -14.77
N GLN A 710 22.79 2.40 -13.94
CA GLN A 710 22.11 3.34 -13.03
C GLN A 710 23.09 3.94 -12.02
N THR A 711 24.08 3.16 -11.55
CA THR A 711 25.17 3.67 -10.70
C THR A 711 25.90 4.81 -11.38
N VAL A 712 26.37 4.59 -12.63
CA VAL A 712 27.07 5.64 -13.39
C VAL A 712 26.20 6.87 -13.59
N GLN A 713 24.92 6.69 -13.99
CA GLN A 713 23.98 7.80 -14.20
C GLN A 713 23.84 8.69 -12.95
N GLN A 714 23.65 8.07 -11.80
CA GLN A 714 23.40 8.81 -10.57
C GLN A 714 24.70 9.46 -10.02
N LEU A 715 25.83 8.78 -10.10
CA LEU A 715 27.11 9.33 -9.66
C LEU A 715 27.59 10.46 -10.58
N GLU A 716 27.46 10.31 -11.89
CA GLU A 716 27.79 11.40 -12.85
C GLU A 716 26.83 12.60 -12.65
N ARG A 717 25.55 12.35 -12.32
CA ARG A 717 24.63 13.44 -11.99
C ARG A 717 25.03 14.14 -10.69
N ALA A 718 25.37 13.39 -9.63
CA ALA A 718 25.85 13.96 -8.38
C ALA A 718 27.12 14.82 -8.59
N LYS A 719 28.05 14.33 -9.39
CA LYS A 719 29.27 15.08 -9.80
C LYS A 719 28.91 16.33 -10.60
N THR A 720 27.94 16.26 -11.53
CA THR A 720 27.52 17.42 -12.32
C THR A 720 26.92 18.51 -11.43
N LEU A 721 26.11 18.12 -10.44
CA LEU A 721 25.47 19.04 -9.51
C LEU A 721 26.43 19.60 -8.47
N ALA A 722 27.41 18.81 -8.03
CA ALA A 722 28.42 19.20 -7.04
C ALA A 722 29.83 18.85 -7.55
N PRO A 723 30.41 19.65 -8.50
CA PRO A 723 31.67 19.33 -9.18
C PRO A 723 32.88 19.34 -8.26
N ASP A 724 32.83 20.07 -7.15
CA ASP A 724 33.90 20.12 -6.16
C ASP A 724 33.87 18.96 -5.14
N ALA A 725 32.84 18.08 -5.20
CA ALA A 725 32.69 16.97 -4.29
C ALA A 725 33.49 15.74 -4.75
N LEU A 726 34.38 15.22 -3.91
CA LEU A 726 35.21 14.05 -4.21
C LEU A 726 34.45 12.70 -4.20
N PRO A 727 33.49 12.41 -3.26
CA PRO A 727 32.88 11.10 -3.12
C PRO A 727 32.23 10.52 -4.39
N PRO A 728 31.55 11.30 -5.26
CA PRO A 728 30.99 10.76 -6.50
C PRO A 728 32.09 10.28 -7.48
N GLU A 729 33.19 11.02 -7.60
CA GLU A 729 34.28 10.65 -8.49
C GLU A 729 35.07 9.42 -7.99
N LEU A 730 35.31 9.34 -6.67
CA LEU A 730 35.92 8.16 -6.06
C LEU A 730 35.04 6.91 -6.25
N ALA A 731 33.71 7.02 -6.03
CA ALA A 731 32.78 5.93 -6.26
C ALA A 731 32.73 5.51 -7.75
N LEU A 732 32.87 6.45 -8.70
CA LEU A 732 32.98 6.12 -10.12
C LEU A 732 34.30 5.40 -10.43
N ALA A 733 35.41 5.84 -9.86
CA ALA A 733 36.69 5.18 -10.04
C ALA A 733 36.70 3.76 -9.48
N GLU A 734 36.08 3.56 -8.29
CA GLU A 734 35.87 2.24 -7.70
C GLU A 734 35.03 1.33 -8.62
N LEU A 735 33.94 1.84 -9.17
CA LEU A 735 33.11 1.12 -10.11
C LEU A 735 33.88 0.74 -11.39
N TYR A 736 34.55 1.70 -12.00
CA TYR A 736 35.33 1.48 -13.22
C TYR A 736 36.47 0.48 -12.98
N SER A 737 37.12 0.51 -11.83
CA SER A 737 38.12 -0.47 -11.43
C SER A 737 37.55 -1.90 -11.37
N ARG A 738 36.33 -2.06 -10.81
CA ARG A 738 35.62 -3.34 -10.75
C ARG A 738 35.30 -3.92 -12.13
N TYR A 739 34.96 -3.05 -13.09
CA TYR A 739 34.62 -3.42 -14.48
C TYR A 739 35.82 -3.39 -15.45
N ARG A 740 37.09 -3.26 -14.94
CA ARG A 740 38.33 -3.22 -15.71
C ARG A 740 38.38 -2.12 -16.79
N MET A 741 37.76 -0.98 -16.48
CA MET A 741 37.80 0.23 -17.34
C MET A 741 38.96 1.11 -16.89
N ASP A 742 40.18 0.55 -16.96
CA ASP A 742 41.39 1.10 -16.32
C ASP A 742 41.73 2.50 -16.83
N ASP A 743 41.55 2.79 -18.13
CA ASP A 743 41.81 4.11 -18.69
C ASP A 743 41.00 5.21 -17.99
N LYS A 744 39.72 4.91 -17.66
CA LYS A 744 38.88 5.86 -16.93
C LYS A 744 39.32 6.01 -15.47
N VAL A 745 39.83 4.96 -14.86
CA VAL A 745 40.40 5.03 -13.50
C VAL A 745 41.61 5.96 -13.51
N PHE A 746 42.55 5.78 -14.45
CA PHE A 746 43.73 6.66 -14.55
C PHE A 746 43.38 8.11 -14.84
N GLU A 747 42.37 8.35 -15.68
CA GLU A 747 41.86 9.71 -15.96
C GLU A 747 41.34 10.37 -14.69
N ILE A 748 40.51 9.67 -13.92
CA ILE A 748 39.94 10.20 -12.67
C ILE A 748 41.04 10.42 -11.63
N VAL A 749 41.92 9.44 -11.42
CA VAL A 749 43.06 9.55 -10.47
C VAL A 749 43.95 10.76 -10.81
N LYS A 750 44.32 10.92 -12.08
CA LYS A 750 45.11 12.06 -12.54
C LYS A 750 44.41 13.40 -12.25
N ARG A 751 43.11 13.50 -12.58
CA ARG A 751 42.32 14.72 -12.36
C ARG A 751 42.22 15.05 -10.88
N LEU A 752 41.85 14.05 -10.05
CA LEU A 752 41.64 14.24 -8.62
C LEU A 752 42.95 14.66 -7.92
N ARG A 753 44.10 14.12 -8.30
CA ARG A 753 45.41 14.56 -7.76
C ARG A 753 45.70 16.03 -8.04
N THR A 754 45.30 16.56 -9.20
CA THR A 754 45.42 17.99 -9.47
C THR A 754 44.50 18.86 -8.63
N THR A 755 43.31 18.32 -8.24
CA THR A 755 42.31 19.05 -7.46
C THR A 755 42.57 18.94 -5.94
N THR A 756 43.09 17.81 -5.47
CA THR A 756 43.34 17.55 -4.04
C THR A 756 44.46 18.40 -3.46
N SER A 757 45.36 18.94 -4.31
CA SER A 757 46.40 19.90 -3.88
C SER A 757 45.84 21.17 -3.20
N ALA A 758 44.52 21.43 -3.33
CA ALA A 758 43.84 22.57 -2.72
C ALA A 758 43.08 22.21 -1.41
N LEU A 759 43.10 20.93 -0.98
CA LEU A 759 42.41 20.48 0.23
C LEU A 759 43.19 20.73 1.52
N PRO A 760 42.53 20.77 2.68
CA PRO A 760 43.19 20.76 3.99
C PRO A 760 44.07 19.52 4.18
N THR A 761 45.23 19.71 4.78
CA THR A 761 46.29 18.70 4.90
C THR A 761 45.86 17.40 5.57
N ASN A 762 44.86 17.43 6.49
CA ASN A 762 44.35 16.27 7.19
C ASN A 762 43.49 15.33 6.30
N GLN A 763 42.87 15.83 5.23
CA GLN A 763 42.07 15.05 4.28
C GLN A 763 42.87 14.57 3.07
N VAL A 764 43.95 15.23 2.73
CA VAL A 764 44.80 14.89 1.57
C VAL A 764 45.36 13.47 1.70
N GLY A 765 45.78 13.06 2.91
CA GLY A 765 46.39 11.74 3.12
C GLY A 765 45.44 10.56 2.88
N GLU A 766 44.22 10.66 3.35
CA GLU A 766 43.20 9.59 3.15
C GLU A 766 42.79 9.47 1.69
N VAL A 767 42.54 10.61 1.03
CA VAL A 767 42.19 10.64 -0.40
C VAL A 767 43.33 10.11 -1.27
N GLU A 768 44.57 10.51 -1.02
CA GLU A 768 45.74 10.04 -1.78
C GLU A 768 45.99 8.54 -1.60
N LEU A 769 45.75 8.02 -0.39
CA LEU A 769 45.81 6.59 -0.14
C LEU A 769 44.79 5.82 -1.01
N GLU A 770 43.52 6.31 -1.05
CA GLU A 770 42.46 5.67 -1.85
C GLU A 770 42.77 5.76 -3.35
N LEU A 771 43.21 6.90 -3.83
CA LEU A 771 43.62 7.12 -5.24
C LEU A 771 44.77 6.19 -5.63
N SER A 772 45.76 6.06 -4.77
CA SER A 772 46.93 5.19 -5.00
C SER A 772 46.55 3.72 -5.01
N LEU A 773 45.63 3.29 -4.16
CA LEU A 773 45.08 1.93 -4.20
C LEU A 773 44.28 1.65 -5.47
N LEU A 774 43.47 2.60 -5.93
CA LEU A 774 42.73 2.47 -7.20
C LEU A 774 43.69 2.40 -8.39
N GLU A 775 44.72 3.24 -8.41
CA GLU A 775 45.76 3.22 -9.45
C GLU A 775 46.51 1.90 -9.47
N ALA A 776 46.93 1.40 -8.30
CA ALA A 776 47.59 0.11 -8.20
C ALA A 776 46.72 -1.02 -8.75
N ARG A 777 45.40 -1.04 -8.44
CA ARG A 777 44.45 -2.00 -9.00
C ARG A 777 44.33 -1.90 -10.50
N ALA A 778 44.29 -0.68 -11.06
CA ALA A 778 44.21 -0.49 -12.51
C ALA A 778 45.49 -1.01 -13.22
N TRP A 779 46.69 -0.71 -12.68
CA TRP A 779 47.94 -1.26 -13.23
C TRP A 779 48.00 -2.79 -13.20
N MET A 780 47.40 -3.37 -12.18
CA MET A 780 47.33 -4.84 -12.07
C MET A 780 46.34 -5.46 -13.02
N SER A 781 45.18 -4.84 -13.20
CA SER A 781 44.21 -5.25 -14.22
C SER A 781 44.87 -5.31 -15.61
N GLN A 782 45.86 -4.40 -15.89
CA GLN A 782 46.65 -4.38 -17.10
C GLN A 782 47.90 -5.31 -17.05
N THR A 783 48.01 -6.17 -16.03
CA THR A 783 49.14 -7.08 -15.81
C THR A 783 50.48 -6.40 -15.59
N ASN A 784 50.49 -5.09 -15.35
CA ASN A 784 51.74 -4.34 -15.05
C ASN A 784 52.05 -4.39 -13.54
N LEU A 785 52.50 -5.55 -13.09
CA LEU A 785 52.82 -5.83 -11.71
C LEU A 785 53.92 -4.92 -11.14
N ALA A 786 54.88 -4.51 -11.98
CA ALA A 786 55.98 -3.67 -11.54
C ALA A 786 55.53 -2.28 -11.11
N SER A 787 54.60 -1.65 -11.87
CA SER A 787 54.05 -0.33 -11.53
C SER A 787 53.15 -0.42 -10.29
N ALA A 788 52.33 -1.45 -10.20
CA ALA A 788 51.48 -1.68 -9.06
C ALA A 788 52.27 -1.88 -7.76
N ARG A 789 53.30 -2.74 -7.78
CA ARG A 789 54.22 -2.95 -6.62
C ARG A 789 54.87 -1.65 -6.16
N ARG A 790 55.38 -0.84 -7.10
CA ARG A 790 56.02 0.44 -6.76
C ARG A 790 55.06 1.36 -6.00
N ILE A 791 53.80 1.43 -6.43
CA ILE A 791 52.76 2.24 -5.76
C ILE A 791 52.45 1.66 -4.36
N LEU A 792 52.23 0.36 -4.24
CA LEU A 792 51.92 -0.28 -2.95
C LEU A 792 53.10 -0.14 -1.96
N GLN A 793 54.36 -0.23 -2.43
CA GLN A 793 55.54 0.02 -1.62
C GLN A 793 55.65 1.48 -1.19
N SER A 794 55.34 2.46 -2.09
CA SER A 794 55.28 3.87 -1.74
C SER A 794 54.23 4.17 -0.66
N ILE A 795 53.04 3.52 -0.71
CA ILE A 795 52.03 3.64 0.32
C ILE A 795 52.58 3.19 1.70
N LEU A 796 53.26 2.05 1.75
CA LEU A 796 53.85 1.53 3.00
C LEU A 796 54.97 2.43 3.54
N GLN A 797 55.75 3.07 2.65
CA GLN A 797 56.78 4.03 3.06
C GLN A 797 56.21 5.34 3.62
N GLN A 798 55.07 5.78 3.09
CA GLN A 798 54.38 7.00 3.54
C GLN A 798 53.62 6.81 4.85
N HIS A 799 53.14 5.59 5.11
CA HIS A 799 52.38 5.21 6.30
C HIS A 799 53.06 4.09 7.08
N PRO A 800 54.23 4.32 7.64
CA PRO A 800 54.97 3.27 8.35
C PRO A 800 54.24 2.87 9.66
N ASN A 801 54.07 1.57 9.87
CA ASN A 801 53.44 0.98 11.04
C ASN A 801 51.95 1.34 11.21
N ASP A 802 51.28 1.80 10.14
CA ASP A 802 49.86 2.04 10.15
C ASP A 802 49.11 0.74 9.79
N THR A 803 48.61 0.02 10.82
CA THR A 803 47.98 -1.27 10.65
C THR A 803 46.78 -1.26 9.69
N PRO A 804 45.89 -0.26 9.68
CA PRO A 804 44.84 -0.15 8.68
C PRO A 804 45.35 -0.13 7.25
N THR A 805 46.35 0.74 6.96
CA THR A 805 46.97 0.87 5.63
C THR A 805 47.72 -0.41 5.25
N GLU A 806 48.49 -1.00 6.16
CA GLU A 806 49.12 -2.31 5.92
C GLU A 806 48.11 -3.39 5.53
N ASN A 807 46.95 -3.47 6.19
CA ASN A 807 45.90 -4.42 5.85
C ASN A 807 45.29 -4.14 4.47
N LEU A 808 45.09 -2.89 4.08
CA LEU A 808 44.63 -2.53 2.73
C LEU A 808 45.62 -2.99 1.66
N VAL A 809 46.91 -2.72 1.85
CA VAL A 809 48.00 -3.16 0.94
C VAL A 809 48.14 -4.66 0.92
N PHE A 810 48.04 -5.30 2.05
CA PHE A 810 48.01 -6.75 2.18
C PHE A 810 46.87 -7.38 1.35
N ASN A 811 45.67 -6.88 1.52
CA ASN A 811 44.48 -7.34 0.74
C ASN A 811 44.69 -7.09 -0.76
N ALA A 812 45.34 -5.98 -1.14
CA ALA A 812 45.70 -5.72 -2.53
C ALA A 812 46.65 -6.80 -3.05
N TYR A 813 47.77 -7.11 -2.35
CA TYR A 813 48.67 -8.18 -2.76
C TYR A 813 47.97 -9.56 -2.89
N LEU A 814 47.10 -9.91 -1.97
CA LEU A 814 46.31 -11.15 -2.05
C LEU A 814 45.40 -11.18 -3.26
N ALA A 815 44.64 -10.10 -3.47
CA ALA A 815 43.71 -9.98 -4.61
C ALA A 815 44.40 -10.16 -5.96
N PHE A 816 45.71 -9.89 -5.98
CA PHE A 816 46.56 -9.96 -7.17
C PHE A 816 47.35 -11.27 -7.28
N GLY A 817 47.25 -12.13 -6.29
CA GLY A 817 48.07 -13.34 -6.26
C GLY A 817 49.55 -13.08 -6.01
N ASP A 818 49.94 -11.89 -5.57
CA ASP A 818 51.30 -11.55 -5.21
C ASP A 818 51.65 -12.01 -3.80
N LEU A 819 51.62 -13.32 -3.63
CA LEU A 819 51.79 -13.98 -2.34
C LEU A 819 53.14 -13.74 -1.72
N THR A 820 54.19 -13.47 -2.54
CA THR A 820 55.53 -13.19 -2.07
C THR A 820 55.63 -11.85 -1.33
N ASN A 821 55.09 -10.78 -1.91
CA ASN A 821 55.08 -9.47 -1.24
C ASN A 821 54.10 -9.42 -0.07
N ALA A 822 52.95 -10.16 -0.17
CA ALA A 822 52.07 -10.33 0.96
C ALA A 822 52.77 -11.01 2.16
N LEU A 823 53.54 -12.06 1.89
CA LEU A 823 54.33 -12.77 2.93
C LEU A 823 55.41 -11.90 3.55
N GLN A 824 56.12 -11.09 2.75
CA GLN A 824 57.11 -10.16 3.24
C GLN A 824 56.48 -9.07 4.15
N LEU A 825 55.33 -8.55 3.79
CA LEU A 825 54.60 -7.58 4.61
C LEU A 825 54.19 -8.19 5.97
N VAL A 826 53.64 -9.38 5.95
CA VAL A 826 53.29 -10.08 7.19
C VAL A 826 54.50 -10.45 8.02
N ALA A 827 55.63 -10.83 7.40
CA ALA A 827 56.87 -11.07 8.08
C ALA A 827 57.44 -9.82 8.78
N SER A 828 57.32 -8.63 8.16
CA SER A 828 57.69 -7.37 8.80
C SER A 828 56.78 -7.05 10.00
N GLN A 829 55.46 -7.29 9.89
CA GLN A 829 54.54 -7.17 11.04
C GLN A 829 54.89 -8.09 12.22
N LEU A 830 55.27 -9.33 11.92
CA LEU A 830 55.66 -10.29 12.95
C LEU A 830 57.08 -10.01 13.53
N ALA A 831 57.91 -9.30 12.78
CA ALA A 831 59.21 -8.84 13.30
C ALA A 831 59.04 -7.74 14.36
N SER A 832 58.03 -6.85 14.17
CA SER A 832 57.69 -5.81 15.16
C SER A 832 56.85 -6.37 16.32
N GLU A 833 55.86 -7.23 16.01
CA GLU A 833 54.94 -7.83 16.98
C GLU A 833 54.83 -9.35 16.76
N PRO A 834 55.72 -10.15 17.40
CA PRO A 834 55.85 -11.59 17.14
C PRO A 834 54.56 -12.39 17.42
N ASP A 835 53.73 -11.91 18.31
CA ASP A 835 52.48 -12.59 18.73
C ASP A 835 51.19 -11.93 18.17
N LYS A 836 51.34 -11.09 17.12
CA LYS A 836 50.18 -10.48 16.45
C LYS A 836 49.33 -11.55 15.76
N ILE A 837 48.22 -11.91 16.41
CA ILE A 837 47.34 -13.01 16.02
C ILE A 837 46.88 -12.91 14.57
N ALA A 838 46.48 -11.71 14.13
CA ALA A 838 46.04 -11.47 12.78
C ALA A 838 47.17 -11.75 11.75
N ALA A 839 48.38 -11.33 12.06
CA ALA A 839 49.54 -11.54 11.20
C ALA A 839 49.92 -13.01 11.12
N LEU A 840 49.93 -13.75 12.25
CA LEU A 840 50.14 -15.18 12.27
C LEU A 840 49.09 -15.93 11.42
N ASN A 841 47.82 -15.60 11.57
CA ASN A 841 46.76 -16.19 10.76
C ASN A 841 46.90 -15.87 9.25
N ASN A 842 47.25 -14.64 8.92
CA ASN A 842 47.47 -14.22 7.54
C ASN A 842 48.71 -14.94 6.93
N GLN A 843 49.78 -15.07 7.68
CA GLN A 843 50.99 -15.81 7.24
C GLN A 843 50.63 -17.25 6.90
N ALA A 844 49.90 -17.91 7.78
CA ALA A 844 49.47 -19.29 7.57
C ALA A 844 48.54 -19.43 6.37
N ALA A 845 47.57 -18.51 6.20
CA ALA A 845 46.67 -18.51 5.06
C ALA A 845 47.43 -18.37 3.74
N ILE A 846 48.43 -17.50 3.66
CA ILE A 846 49.31 -17.37 2.49
C ILE A 846 50.09 -18.65 2.23
N LEU A 847 50.67 -19.25 3.26
CA LEU A 847 51.40 -20.51 3.10
C LEU A 847 50.50 -21.64 2.58
N ILE A 848 49.29 -21.70 3.03
CA ILE A 848 48.30 -22.65 2.52
C ILE A 848 48.01 -22.37 1.01
N GLN A 849 47.83 -21.12 0.61
CA GLN A 849 47.65 -20.76 -0.80
C GLN A 849 48.90 -21.05 -1.66
N MET A 850 50.07 -20.96 -1.09
CA MET A 850 51.32 -21.32 -1.73
C MET A 850 51.57 -22.85 -1.76
N ASN A 851 50.60 -23.67 -1.39
CA ASN A 851 50.70 -25.11 -1.27
C ASN A 851 51.75 -25.58 -0.25
N GLN A 852 51.99 -24.78 0.77
CA GLN A 852 52.92 -25.06 1.88
C GLN A 852 52.14 -25.28 3.19
N ALA A 853 51.06 -26.07 3.13
CA ALA A 853 50.14 -26.27 4.23
C ALA A 853 50.82 -26.83 5.49
N ALA A 854 51.82 -27.70 5.34
CA ALA A 854 52.59 -28.25 6.48
C ALA A 854 53.33 -27.17 7.28
N ALA A 855 53.84 -26.11 6.63
CA ALA A 855 54.49 -24.99 7.30
C ALA A 855 53.51 -24.05 8.02
N ALA A 856 52.24 -24.04 7.60
CA ALA A 856 51.22 -23.21 8.20
C ALA A 856 50.70 -23.77 9.57
N ILE A 857 50.71 -25.09 9.75
CA ILE A 857 50.19 -25.77 10.94
C ILE A 857 50.81 -25.31 12.25
N PRO A 858 52.17 -25.24 12.41
CA PRO A 858 52.79 -24.78 13.65
C PRO A 858 52.47 -23.30 13.96
N ILE A 859 52.34 -22.46 12.93
CA ILE A 859 51.99 -21.04 13.07
C ILE A 859 50.56 -20.91 13.60
N LEU A 860 49.60 -21.65 13.02
CA LEU A 860 48.23 -21.66 13.49
C LEU A 860 48.07 -22.25 14.88
N THR A 861 48.89 -23.27 15.20
CA THR A 861 48.90 -23.84 16.54
C THR A 861 49.42 -22.84 17.56
N ARG A 862 50.47 -22.06 17.24
CA ARG A 862 50.95 -20.94 18.06
C ARG A 862 49.83 -19.86 18.22
N ALA A 863 49.19 -19.48 17.15
CA ALA A 863 48.10 -18.51 17.20
C ALA A 863 46.90 -18.99 18.06
N LEU A 864 46.57 -20.28 18.00
CA LEU A 864 45.54 -20.90 18.84
C LEU A 864 45.93 -21.02 20.31
N ALA A 865 47.21 -21.08 20.64
CA ALA A 865 47.68 -21.04 22.01
C ALA A 865 47.47 -19.65 22.67
N ILE A 866 47.46 -18.59 21.84
CA ILE A 866 47.22 -17.21 22.29
C ILE A 866 45.71 -16.93 22.36
N THR A 867 44.94 -17.38 21.36
CA THR A 867 43.49 -17.15 21.31
C THR A 867 42.74 -18.33 20.70
N ASN A 868 41.67 -18.77 21.34
CA ASN A 868 40.81 -19.85 20.83
C ASN A 868 39.84 -19.34 19.75
N SER A 869 40.39 -18.83 18.64
CA SER A 869 39.58 -18.29 17.52
C SER A 869 39.07 -19.39 16.60
N PRO A 870 37.74 -19.47 16.36
CA PRO A 870 37.18 -20.43 15.40
C PRO A 870 37.71 -20.27 13.98
N ALA A 871 37.96 -19.04 13.52
CA ALA A 871 38.52 -18.76 12.18
C ALA A 871 39.95 -19.36 12.04
N ILE A 872 40.80 -19.21 13.05
CA ILE A 872 42.15 -19.76 13.04
C ILE A 872 42.11 -21.28 13.05
N ARG A 873 41.18 -21.88 13.84
CA ARG A 873 40.96 -23.32 13.85
C ARG A 873 40.50 -23.86 12.51
N LEU A 874 39.62 -23.12 11.80
CA LEU A 874 39.22 -23.47 10.46
C LEU A 874 40.38 -23.49 9.47
N ASN A 875 41.25 -22.49 9.52
CA ASN A 875 42.45 -22.45 8.70
C ASN A 875 43.41 -23.61 9.05
N ARG A 876 43.52 -24.01 10.34
CA ARG A 876 44.33 -25.16 10.76
C ARG A 876 43.72 -26.47 10.27
N ALA A 877 42.40 -26.61 10.33
CA ALA A 877 41.71 -27.79 9.77
C ALA A 877 41.98 -27.93 8.25
N ILE A 878 41.89 -26.82 7.51
CA ILE A 878 42.26 -26.78 6.09
C ILE A 878 43.75 -27.16 5.91
N GLY A 879 44.65 -26.62 6.72
CA GLY A 879 46.07 -26.97 6.70
C GLY A 879 46.32 -28.44 6.91
N TYR A 880 45.70 -29.05 7.91
CA TYR A 880 45.78 -30.49 8.17
C TYR A 880 45.20 -31.33 7.02
N PHE A 881 44.06 -30.91 6.45
CA PHE A 881 43.45 -31.59 5.31
C PHE A 881 44.38 -31.60 4.09
N LEU A 882 44.93 -30.46 3.72
CA LEU A 882 45.85 -30.32 2.58
C LEU A 882 47.19 -31.02 2.81
N SER A 883 47.58 -31.22 4.08
CA SER A 883 48.77 -31.99 4.47
C SER A 883 48.47 -33.47 4.63
N THR A 884 47.30 -33.96 4.24
CA THR A 884 46.84 -35.36 4.34
C THR A 884 46.69 -35.90 5.76
N ASN A 885 46.75 -35.02 6.78
CA ASN A 885 46.50 -35.41 8.17
C ASN A 885 45.01 -35.37 8.47
N LEU A 886 44.26 -36.32 7.90
CA LEU A 886 42.81 -36.37 7.98
C LEU A 886 42.25 -36.46 9.40
N PRO A 887 42.87 -37.25 10.35
CA PRO A 887 42.33 -37.32 11.71
C PRO A 887 42.42 -35.97 12.46
N ALA A 888 43.52 -35.24 12.30
CA ALA A 888 43.66 -33.94 12.93
C ALA A 888 42.73 -32.87 12.30
N ALA A 889 42.54 -32.92 10.97
CA ALA A 889 41.60 -32.07 10.23
C ALA A 889 40.18 -32.29 10.73
N GLU A 890 39.73 -33.53 10.81
CA GLU A 890 38.40 -33.93 11.25
C GLU A 890 38.13 -33.48 12.69
N ALA A 891 39.12 -33.65 13.59
CA ALA A 891 38.98 -33.22 14.99
C ALA A 891 38.79 -31.69 15.09
N ASP A 892 39.49 -30.89 14.29
CA ASP A 892 39.32 -29.42 14.27
C ASP A 892 37.98 -29.04 13.61
N TYR A 893 37.52 -29.68 12.54
CA TYR A 893 36.24 -29.43 11.92
C TYR A 893 35.06 -29.76 12.86
N HIS A 894 35.08 -30.89 13.58
CA HIS A 894 34.03 -31.23 14.52
C HIS A 894 33.91 -30.24 15.69
N GLN A 895 35.02 -29.62 16.13
CA GLN A 895 34.96 -28.57 17.12
C GLN A 895 34.32 -27.28 16.59
N LEU A 896 34.19 -27.12 15.29
CA LEU A 896 33.60 -25.93 14.61
C LEU A 896 32.14 -26.11 14.24
N GLU A 897 31.57 -27.31 14.21
CA GLU A 897 30.22 -27.57 13.71
C GLU A 897 29.12 -26.76 14.39
N ASN A 898 29.28 -26.45 15.68
CA ASN A 898 28.29 -25.71 16.47
C ASN A 898 28.72 -24.27 16.79
N LEU A 899 29.74 -23.74 16.11
CA LEU A 899 30.23 -22.39 16.32
C LEU A 899 29.81 -21.47 15.18
N PRO A 900 29.72 -20.15 15.39
CA PRO A 900 29.36 -19.16 14.32
C PRO A 900 30.56 -18.94 13.38
N VAL A 901 30.82 -19.91 12.54
CA VAL A 901 31.84 -19.89 11.46
C VAL A 901 31.22 -20.13 10.11
N ASP A 902 32.04 -20.08 9.03
CA ASP A 902 31.57 -20.46 7.69
C ASP A 902 31.17 -21.96 7.67
N ILE A 903 29.86 -22.20 7.93
CA ILE A 903 29.24 -23.53 7.98
C ILE A 903 29.54 -24.31 6.71
N PHE A 904 29.55 -23.62 5.54
CA PHE A 904 29.89 -24.25 4.27
C PHE A 904 31.29 -24.85 4.29
N SER A 905 32.31 -24.08 4.69
CA SER A 905 33.70 -24.53 4.67
C SER A 905 33.94 -25.68 5.65
N VAL A 906 33.26 -25.69 6.81
CA VAL A 906 33.35 -26.78 7.79
C VAL A 906 32.77 -28.07 7.20
N HIS A 907 31.52 -28.05 6.73
CA HIS A 907 30.87 -29.25 6.22
C HIS A 907 31.45 -29.68 4.87
N TYR A 908 31.93 -28.74 4.04
CA TYR A 908 32.65 -29.09 2.80
C TYR A 908 33.94 -29.85 3.10
N GLY A 909 34.71 -29.42 4.11
CA GLY A 909 35.90 -30.16 4.59
C GLY A 909 35.60 -31.55 5.12
N LEU A 910 34.55 -31.66 5.97
CA LEU A 910 34.10 -32.98 6.47
C LEU A 910 33.61 -33.91 5.37
N ALA A 911 32.90 -33.35 4.39
CA ALA A 911 32.42 -34.09 3.20
C ALA A 911 33.59 -34.63 2.38
N GLN A 912 34.62 -33.83 2.14
CA GLN A 912 35.83 -34.26 1.43
C GLN A 912 36.63 -35.30 2.20
N ILE A 913 36.73 -35.23 3.54
CA ILE A 913 37.36 -36.26 4.38
C ILE A 913 36.57 -37.56 4.27
N ALA A 914 35.24 -37.52 4.35
CA ALA A 914 34.39 -38.69 4.21
C ALA A 914 34.52 -39.32 2.79
N GLU A 915 34.61 -38.51 1.74
CA GLU A 915 34.84 -38.95 0.38
C GLU A 915 36.19 -39.66 0.24
N GLN A 916 37.28 -39.12 0.79
CA GLN A 916 38.59 -39.78 0.77
C GLN A 916 38.63 -41.08 1.56
N ARG A 917 37.77 -41.24 2.57
CA ARG A 917 37.60 -42.49 3.31
C ARG A 917 36.61 -43.47 2.69
N HIS A 918 36.02 -43.11 1.56
CA HIS A 918 35.00 -43.89 0.85
C HIS A 918 33.69 -44.06 1.69
N ASP A 919 33.45 -43.16 2.68
CA ASP A 919 32.18 -43.11 3.39
C ASP A 919 31.19 -42.26 2.63
N THR A 920 30.56 -42.87 1.59
CA THR A 920 29.64 -42.21 0.69
C THR A 920 28.44 -41.61 1.41
N ASN A 921 27.92 -42.29 2.45
CA ASN A 921 26.74 -41.83 3.14
C ASN A 921 27.03 -40.54 3.94
N LEU A 922 28.14 -40.50 4.63
CA LEU A 922 28.58 -39.34 5.41
C LEU A 922 28.94 -38.18 4.48
N ALA A 923 29.60 -38.44 3.35
CA ALA A 923 29.90 -37.42 2.35
C ALA A 923 28.63 -36.78 1.77
N ILE A 924 27.64 -37.59 1.37
CA ILE A 924 26.32 -37.09 0.88
C ILE A 924 25.63 -36.24 1.93
N HIS A 925 25.66 -36.65 3.22
CA HIS A 925 25.08 -35.89 4.30
C HIS A 925 25.69 -34.48 4.43
N HIS A 926 27.01 -34.39 4.46
CA HIS A 926 27.68 -33.09 4.60
C HIS A 926 27.56 -32.20 3.35
N PHE A 927 27.65 -32.76 2.14
CA PHE A 927 27.39 -31.98 0.90
C PHE A 927 25.96 -31.47 0.84
N ALA A 928 24.97 -32.22 1.32
CA ALA A 928 23.59 -31.75 1.41
C ALA A 928 23.44 -30.54 2.34
N ILE A 929 24.17 -30.54 3.47
CA ILE A 929 24.22 -29.37 4.38
C ILE A 929 24.87 -28.17 3.67
N CYS A 930 25.94 -28.36 2.92
CA CYS A 930 26.58 -27.32 2.13
C CYS A 930 25.58 -26.64 1.18
N LEU A 931 24.79 -27.43 0.44
CA LEU A 931 23.81 -26.91 -0.52
C LEU A 931 22.66 -26.14 0.15
N SER A 932 22.29 -26.51 1.38
CA SER A 932 21.24 -25.79 2.12
C SER A 932 21.69 -24.43 2.68
N ASN A 933 23.01 -24.20 2.80
CA ASN A 933 23.60 -23.02 3.43
C ASN A 933 24.19 -22.00 2.44
N VAL A 934 24.10 -22.26 1.12
CA VAL A 934 24.65 -21.38 0.08
C VAL A 934 23.61 -21.18 -1.03
N PRO A 935 23.45 -19.94 -1.55
CA PRO A 935 22.50 -19.67 -2.61
C PRO A 935 22.80 -20.49 -3.88
N PRO A 936 21.77 -21.06 -4.54
CA PRO A 936 21.92 -21.75 -5.82
C PRO A 936 22.59 -20.87 -6.90
N GLY A 937 23.44 -21.49 -7.72
CA GLY A 937 24.14 -20.80 -8.83
C GLY A 937 25.42 -20.08 -8.41
N THR A 938 25.85 -20.18 -7.16
CA THR A 938 27.19 -19.74 -6.74
C THR A 938 28.24 -20.82 -7.04
N ILE A 939 29.51 -20.41 -7.25
CA ILE A 939 30.63 -21.37 -7.47
C ILE A 939 30.71 -22.39 -6.32
N LYS A 940 30.52 -21.96 -5.10
CA LYS A 940 30.50 -22.86 -3.92
C LYS A 940 29.37 -23.88 -4.03
N TRP A 941 28.19 -23.44 -4.43
CA TRP A 941 27.02 -24.31 -4.59
C TRP A 941 27.22 -25.32 -5.71
N GLU A 942 27.70 -24.87 -6.89
CA GLU A 942 27.97 -25.76 -8.05
C GLU A 942 29.03 -26.81 -7.72
N ASN A 943 30.11 -26.44 -7.01
CA ASN A 943 31.14 -27.38 -6.59
C ASN A 943 30.56 -28.45 -5.64
N ALA A 944 29.83 -28.06 -4.60
CA ALA A 944 29.21 -29.01 -3.68
C ALA A 944 28.18 -29.91 -4.39
N ARG A 945 27.40 -29.37 -5.35
CA ARG A 945 26.43 -30.11 -6.15
C ARG A 945 27.11 -31.17 -7.05
N THR A 946 28.19 -30.78 -7.71
CA THR A 946 28.94 -31.68 -8.59
C THR A 946 29.43 -32.90 -7.82
N HIS A 947 30.03 -32.72 -6.63
CA HIS A 947 30.45 -33.83 -5.77
C HIS A 947 29.26 -34.68 -5.29
N LEU A 948 28.16 -34.04 -4.90
CA LEU A 948 26.96 -34.76 -4.44
C LEU A 948 26.34 -35.62 -5.57
N ASP A 949 26.22 -35.06 -6.77
CA ASP A 949 25.65 -35.75 -7.93
C ASP A 949 26.55 -36.92 -8.38
N ALA A 950 27.87 -36.76 -8.34
CA ALA A 950 28.85 -37.83 -8.59
C ALA A 950 28.71 -38.98 -7.58
N LEU A 951 28.53 -38.68 -6.29
CA LEU A 951 28.36 -39.69 -5.24
C LEU A 951 27.02 -40.42 -5.31
N ARG A 952 25.97 -39.77 -5.79
CA ARG A 952 24.62 -40.37 -5.94
C ARG A 952 24.49 -41.24 -7.20
N ASN A 953 25.20 -40.88 -8.27
CA ASN A 953 25.08 -41.52 -9.56
C ASN A 953 26.49 -41.93 -10.11
N PRO A 954 27.17 -42.90 -9.50
CA PRO A 954 28.54 -43.29 -9.92
C PRO A 954 28.61 -43.83 -11.37
N ALA A 955 27.49 -44.28 -11.91
CA ALA A 955 27.46 -44.84 -13.28
C ALA A 955 27.47 -43.81 -14.43
N SER A 956 27.29 -42.51 -14.13
CA SER A 956 27.23 -41.45 -15.15
C SER A 956 28.60 -40.80 -15.46
N HIS A 957 29.59 -40.98 -14.61
CA HIS A 957 30.92 -40.34 -14.74
C HIS A 957 31.94 -41.09 -15.63
N ASP A 958 31.70 -42.38 -15.93
CA ASP A 958 32.62 -43.18 -16.76
C ASP A 958 32.49 -42.91 -18.27
N GLN A 959 31.55 -42.04 -18.72
CA GLN A 959 31.34 -41.72 -20.12
C GLN A 959 31.91 -40.38 -20.61
N THR A 960 32.51 -39.57 -19.75
CA THR A 960 33.11 -38.27 -20.12
C THR A 960 34.63 -38.25 -20.10
N GLY A 961 35.26 -39.40 -19.92
CA GLY A 961 36.75 -39.62 -19.94
C GLY A 961 37.21 -40.35 -21.15
N LYS A 962 36.85 -39.91 -22.41
CA LYS A 962 37.55 -40.25 -23.64
C LYS A 962 37.58 -39.04 -24.55
#